data_28d514549a8e4dabb43002e1cebee093
#
_entry.id   28d514549a8e4dabb43002e1cebee093
#
_cell.length_a   1.000
_cell.length_b   1.000
_cell.length_c   1.000
_cell.angle_alpha   90.00
_cell.angle_beta   90.00
_cell.angle_gamma   90.00
#
_symmetry.space_group_name_H-M   'P 1'
#
loop_
_entity.id
_entity.type
_entity.pdbx_description
1 polymer ?
#
loop_
_entity_poly.entity_id
_entity_poly.type
_entity_poly.pdbx_seq_one_letter_code
_entity_poly.pdbx_strand_id
1 'polypeptide(L)'
;MNYSFTLVLCLLSFCCFSQDVQLFKPDSVRKEFEAVKILNNLKVDGHLNDKEWQLAKPKSDFIEVDPRQGEKPRHYTEIRALFNQNYLYLGVFNRDTLGKKSVRVIDFKRDFNTRTSDFVGMSIDGFNDRRNAMVFTTNPHGVQRDFLSFDATYIDLDWDGLWRVRTTRSDSGWVAEFAIPWKTLRYAKSDEATQSWGFNVNRGRRMTNENYAFSPFPRSFNVLRMDYAGIIKGLQPPPPTANVRIQPYFLTSYDRYRQIDGRKPEDAAVKVGGEIKWAVNSRAVLDLTFNTDFAQADADRQVNNVTRFSVLFPERRQFFLENASLFGIGIGPASDMSGGTMRIQPFFSRQIGLDGAGNPIPIDAGARFVSRSAKTNYGAMYIRQRGSASSPLTNYFVGRYSENLGKQSRLGALVTVKNDSGNTNIVGNVDGFIRFDEAHSLNWMLNVSHDTKGNVTGAAGAAQYFYATNQWKIWWTQSLISKSYNPAVGFTSRSDVIGTTPGIFWFYRGKHVPFKKIIRSVEPSLLVEFYHQASTGRLIERSYGLSPFWLMLQSGGFMGHIMTPTYQYLTEPFSPLGVKINAGSYNYTRHAVYWGSDGSKKVSFNWNGEYGTYYNGKLNTTNFSMLVAPIPHVSITGRYNRNTFKNVGVNNTSKNIDLWSIEGRFAANPRLQLIGFYQRNTDTQANNYNIRLSWEYQPLSFIYIVFNKREFQSTTRLDTRSQEDHLIAKISYLRQL
;
A
#
# COMPACT_ATOMS: atom_id res chain seq x y z
N MET A 1 37.65 -3.12 -19.99
CA MET A 1 36.70 -2.00 -20.23
C MET A 1 35.94 -2.11 -21.55
N ASN A 2 36.37 -2.90 -22.53
CA ASN A 2 35.76 -2.93 -23.87
C ASN A 2 34.59 -3.90 -24.07
N TYR A 3 34.40 -4.90 -23.18
CA TYR A 3 33.31 -5.87 -23.36
C TYR A 3 31.94 -5.37 -22.82
N SER A 4 31.96 -4.45 -21.85
CA SER A 4 30.71 -3.86 -21.31
C SER A 4 30.04 -2.90 -22.29
N PHE A 5 30.83 -2.19 -23.11
CA PHE A 5 30.31 -1.26 -24.10
C PHE A 5 29.70 -1.97 -25.32
N THR A 6 30.28 -3.09 -25.70
CA THR A 6 29.76 -3.92 -26.80
C THR A 6 28.44 -4.61 -26.44
N LEU A 7 28.28 -5.04 -25.20
CA LEU A 7 27.01 -5.63 -24.72
C LEU A 7 25.87 -4.61 -24.68
N VAL A 8 26.17 -3.36 -24.29
CA VAL A 8 25.20 -2.24 -24.29
C VAL A 8 24.83 -1.85 -25.72
N LEU A 9 25.79 -1.84 -26.67
CA LEU A 9 25.50 -1.59 -28.08
C LEU A 9 24.70 -2.72 -28.73
N CYS A 10 24.96 -3.98 -28.39
CA CYS A 10 24.14 -5.11 -28.84
C CYS A 10 22.72 -5.09 -28.27
N LEU A 11 22.54 -4.66 -27.03
CA LEU A 11 21.21 -4.45 -26.45
C LEU A 11 20.48 -3.27 -27.07
N LEU A 12 21.18 -2.20 -27.46
CA LEU A 12 20.61 -1.05 -28.16
C LEU A 12 20.27 -1.39 -29.65
N SER A 13 21.00 -2.28 -30.29
CA SER A 13 20.66 -2.73 -31.65
C SER A 13 19.43 -3.66 -31.70
N PHE A 14 19.12 -4.37 -30.62
CA PHE A 14 17.84 -5.09 -30.48
C PHE A 14 16.63 -4.17 -30.29
N CYS A 15 16.81 -2.92 -29.89
CA CYS A 15 15.73 -1.92 -29.79
C CYS A 15 15.26 -1.38 -31.14
N CYS A 16 15.98 -1.65 -32.23
CA CYS A 16 15.61 -1.18 -33.59
C CYS A 16 14.61 -2.07 -34.33
N PHE A 17 14.17 -3.19 -33.76
CA PHE A 17 12.98 -3.88 -34.27
C PHE A 17 11.73 -3.24 -33.67
N SER A 18 11.38 -2.08 -34.21
CA SER A 18 10.14 -1.37 -33.93
C SER A 18 8.95 -2.21 -34.43
N GLN A 19 8.42 -3.06 -33.56
CA GLN A 19 6.98 -3.29 -33.63
C GLN A 19 6.34 -2.00 -33.13
N ASP A 20 5.44 -1.41 -33.91
CA ASP A 20 4.66 -0.23 -33.51
C ASP A 20 4.17 -0.42 -32.09
N VAL A 21 4.76 0.30 -31.14
CA VAL A 21 4.31 0.33 -29.76
C VAL A 21 3.00 1.10 -29.79
N GLN A 22 1.89 0.37 -29.82
CA GLN A 22 0.58 0.99 -29.85
C GLN A 22 0.36 1.69 -28.49
N LEU A 23 0.61 2.99 -28.47
CA LEU A 23 0.24 3.86 -27.36
C LEU A 23 -1.27 4.04 -27.40
N PHE A 24 -1.95 3.45 -26.45
CA PHE A 24 -3.39 3.63 -26.32
C PHE A 24 -3.66 5.00 -25.71
N LYS A 25 -4.08 5.94 -26.56
CA LYS A 25 -4.55 7.25 -26.09
C LYS A 25 -5.96 7.11 -25.52
N PRO A 26 -6.34 7.99 -24.58
CA PRO A 26 -7.73 8.10 -24.14
C PRO A 26 -8.64 8.39 -25.34
N ASP A 27 -9.84 7.81 -25.32
CA ASP A 27 -10.84 8.06 -26.36
C ASP A 27 -11.19 9.54 -26.43
N SER A 28 -11.24 10.10 -27.63
CA SER A 28 -11.65 11.51 -27.85
C SER A 28 -13.11 11.73 -27.46
N VAL A 29 -13.96 10.72 -27.67
CA VAL A 29 -15.35 10.70 -27.24
C VAL A 29 -15.48 9.72 -26.06
N ARG A 30 -15.77 10.24 -24.87
CA ARG A 30 -15.92 9.41 -23.67
C ARG A 30 -17.23 8.63 -23.71
N LYS A 31 -17.23 7.39 -23.23
CA LYS A 31 -18.44 6.61 -23.00
C LYS A 31 -19.35 7.31 -21.99
N GLU A 32 -20.64 7.27 -22.26
CA GLU A 32 -21.65 7.95 -21.45
C GLU A 32 -22.57 6.95 -20.77
N PHE A 33 -22.92 7.26 -19.54
CA PHE A 33 -23.83 6.51 -18.71
C PHE A 33 -24.79 7.49 -18.00
N GLU A 34 -26.08 7.24 -18.04
CA GLU A 34 -27.08 8.14 -17.49
C GLU A 34 -27.56 7.65 -16.13
N ALA A 35 -27.65 8.56 -15.16
CA ALA A 35 -28.27 8.33 -13.87
C ALA A 35 -29.69 8.90 -13.88
N VAL A 36 -30.66 8.15 -13.36
CA VAL A 36 -32.07 8.50 -13.35
C VAL A 36 -32.52 8.93 -11.95
N LYS A 37 -33.25 10.05 -11.86
CA LYS A 37 -33.77 10.55 -10.59
C LYS A 37 -34.96 9.73 -10.13
N ILE A 38 -35.00 9.41 -8.84
CA ILE A 38 -36.09 8.76 -8.13
C ILE A 38 -36.51 9.60 -6.91
N LEU A 39 -37.70 9.41 -6.41
CA LEU A 39 -38.23 10.19 -5.28
C LEU A 39 -37.89 9.54 -3.92
N ASN A 40 -38.08 8.25 -3.81
CA ASN A 40 -37.94 7.51 -2.55
C ASN A 40 -36.55 6.89 -2.37
N ASN A 41 -36.22 6.55 -1.13
CA ASN A 41 -35.04 5.73 -0.85
C ASN A 41 -35.31 4.27 -1.26
N LEU A 42 -34.32 3.65 -1.90
CA LEU A 42 -34.37 2.22 -2.19
C LEU A 42 -34.07 1.40 -0.94
N LYS A 43 -34.65 0.21 -0.89
CA LYS A 43 -34.28 -0.82 0.07
C LYS A 43 -33.06 -1.56 -0.46
N VAL A 44 -31.88 -1.22 0.07
CA VAL A 44 -30.63 -1.88 -0.35
C VAL A 44 -30.60 -3.29 0.24
N ASP A 45 -30.98 -4.30 -0.53
CA ASP A 45 -31.05 -5.71 -0.11
C ASP A 45 -30.24 -6.68 -1.01
N GLY A 46 -29.66 -6.15 -2.09
CA GLY A 46 -28.83 -6.89 -3.04
C GLY A 46 -29.61 -7.48 -4.22
N HIS A 47 -30.84 -7.01 -4.43
CA HIS A 47 -31.68 -7.36 -5.56
C HIS A 47 -32.00 -6.10 -6.38
N LEU A 48 -32.08 -6.24 -7.70
CA LEU A 48 -32.47 -5.15 -8.61
C LEU A 48 -33.91 -5.35 -9.12
N ASN A 49 -34.81 -5.73 -8.21
CA ASN A 49 -36.21 -6.02 -8.51
C ASN A 49 -37.18 -4.89 -8.14
N ASP A 50 -36.74 -3.85 -7.45
CA ASP A 50 -37.54 -2.65 -7.19
C ASP A 50 -37.95 -2.00 -8.53
N LYS A 51 -39.15 -1.43 -8.55
CA LYS A 51 -39.72 -0.78 -9.77
C LYS A 51 -38.84 0.35 -10.28
N GLU A 52 -38.17 1.04 -9.38
CA GLU A 52 -37.25 2.15 -9.67
C GLU A 52 -36.08 1.71 -10.54
N TRP A 53 -35.56 0.50 -10.36
CA TRP A 53 -34.47 -0.03 -11.19
C TRP A 53 -34.87 -0.20 -12.66
N GLN A 54 -36.16 -0.35 -12.95
CA GLN A 54 -36.67 -0.43 -14.33
C GLN A 54 -36.64 0.92 -15.06
N LEU A 55 -36.58 2.04 -14.32
CA LEU A 55 -36.52 3.39 -14.91
C LEU A 55 -35.13 3.64 -15.53
N ALA A 56 -34.06 3.01 -14.99
CA ALA A 56 -32.71 3.16 -15.48
C ALA A 56 -32.41 2.20 -16.64
N LYS A 57 -32.01 2.77 -17.78
CA LYS A 57 -31.58 1.97 -18.93
C LYS A 57 -30.27 1.24 -18.62
N PRO A 58 -30.22 -0.09 -18.76
CA PRO A 58 -29.00 -0.84 -18.49
C PRO A 58 -27.89 -0.51 -19.50
N LYS A 59 -26.65 -0.49 -19.01
CA LYS A 59 -25.44 -0.42 -19.83
C LYS A 59 -24.63 -1.71 -19.63
N SER A 60 -24.18 -2.29 -20.73
CA SER A 60 -23.47 -3.59 -20.73
C SER A 60 -22.31 -3.66 -21.72
N ASP A 61 -21.94 -2.55 -22.32
CA ASP A 61 -20.88 -2.44 -23.32
C ASP A 61 -19.47 -2.39 -22.71
N PHE A 62 -19.19 -3.33 -21.79
CA PHE A 62 -17.87 -3.51 -21.19
C PHE A 62 -16.85 -4.04 -22.20
N ILE A 63 -15.58 -3.78 -21.91
CA ILE A 63 -14.43 -4.25 -22.68
C ILE A 63 -13.49 -5.01 -21.75
N GLU A 64 -12.90 -6.09 -22.25
CA GLU A 64 -11.88 -6.83 -21.51
C GLU A 64 -10.57 -6.07 -21.50
N VAL A 65 -10.01 -5.86 -20.29
CA VAL A 65 -8.71 -5.19 -20.09
C VAL A 65 -7.58 -6.21 -20.01
N ASP A 66 -7.81 -7.34 -19.35
CA ASP A 66 -6.84 -8.44 -19.19
C ASP A 66 -7.58 -9.77 -19.10
N PRO A 67 -7.09 -10.85 -19.71
CA PRO A 67 -5.88 -10.98 -20.51
C PRO A 67 -6.01 -10.55 -21.99
N ARG A 68 -7.24 -10.40 -22.54
CA ARG A 68 -7.51 -10.12 -23.94
C ARG A 68 -7.95 -8.65 -24.09
N GLN A 69 -6.97 -7.76 -24.02
CA GLN A 69 -7.22 -6.33 -24.07
C GLN A 69 -7.93 -5.90 -25.35
N GLY A 70 -9.04 -5.15 -25.18
CA GLY A 70 -9.82 -4.60 -26.29
C GLY A 70 -10.90 -5.54 -26.84
N GLU A 71 -10.95 -6.79 -26.38
CA GLU A 71 -11.98 -7.75 -26.81
C GLU A 71 -13.28 -7.61 -26.03
N LYS A 72 -14.36 -8.19 -26.57
CA LYS A 72 -15.62 -8.33 -25.86
C LYS A 72 -15.45 -9.25 -24.65
N PRO A 73 -16.04 -8.93 -23.47
CA PRO A 73 -16.03 -9.78 -22.32
C PRO A 73 -16.68 -11.13 -22.61
N ARG A 74 -16.12 -12.20 -22.05
CA ARG A 74 -16.77 -13.52 -22.07
C ARG A 74 -17.99 -13.62 -21.15
N HIS A 75 -18.02 -12.77 -20.12
CA HIS A 75 -19.08 -12.75 -19.13
C HIS A 75 -19.76 -11.39 -19.13
N TYR A 76 -21.07 -11.40 -19.28
CA TYR A 76 -21.91 -10.21 -19.32
C TYR A 76 -21.87 -9.46 -17.98
N THR A 77 -21.79 -8.15 -18.05
CA THR A 77 -21.92 -7.25 -16.91
C THR A 77 -22.89 -6.14 -17.28
N GLU A 78 -23.82 -5.86 -16.40
CA GLU A 78 -24.81 -4.80 -16.57
C GLU A 78 -24.72 -3.83 -15.39
N ILE A 79 -24.81 -2.53 -15.69
CA ILE A 79 -24.85 -1.48 -14.69
C ILE A 79 -26.08 -0.59 -14.89
N ARG A 80 -26.65 -0.11 -13.78
CA ARG A 80 -27.74 0.87 -13.73
C ARG A 80 -27.43 1.91 -12.64
N ALA A 81 -27.75 3.17 -12.86
CA ALA A 81 -27.60 4.23 -11.88
C ALA A 81 -28.91 4.96 -11.61
N LEU A 82 -29.19 5.14 -10.33
CA LEU A 82 -30.30 5.93 -9.82
C LEU A 82 -29.79 6.93 -8.79
N PHE A 83 -30.52 8.00 -8.55
CA PHE A 83 -30.20 8.89 -7.45
C PHE A 83 -31.47 9.57 -6.90
N ASN A 84 -31.39 10.00 -5.64
CA ASN A 84 -32.39 10.86 -5.01
C ASN A 84 -31.71 11.98 -4.20
N GLN A 85 -32.43 12.65 -3.31
CA GLN A 85 -31.89 13.71 -2.48
C GLN A 85 -30.79 13.24 -1.51
N ASN A 86 -30.74 11.95 -1.15
CA ASN A 86 -29.85 11.41 -0.11
C ASN A 86 -28.69 10.60 -0.66
N TYR A 87 -28.90 9.88 -1.77
CA TYR A 87 -27.99 8.83 -2.23
C TYR A 87 -27.82 8.83 -3.75
N LEU A 88 -26.61 8.45 -4.15
CA LEU A 88 -26.33 7.87 -5.46
C LEU A 88 -26.39 6.32 -5.31
N TYR A 89 -27.22 5.67 -6.13
CA TYR A 89 -27.34 4.21 -6.18
C TYR A 89 -26.70 3.66 -7.45
N LEU A 90 -25.99 2.54 -7.33
CA LEU A 90 -25.51 1.77 -8.47
C LEU A 90 -25.91 0.31 -8.31
N GLY A 91 -26.64 -0.21 -9.29
CA GLY A 91 -26.96 -1.63 -9.41
C GLY A 91 -26.05 -2.28 -10.44
N VAL A 92 -25.41 -3.40 -10.06
CA VAL A 92 -24.50 -4.14 -10.96
C VAL A 92 -24.90 -5.61 -10.96
N PHE A 93 -25.20 -6.16 -12.14
CA PHE A 93 -25.37 -7.58 -12.35
C PHE A 93 -24.17 -8.16 -13.07
N ASN A 94 -23.50 -9.09 -12.39
CA ASN A 94 -22.33 -9.79 -12.87
C ASN A 94 -22.72 -11.22 -13.29
N ARG A 95 -23.16 -11.38 -14.54
CA ARG A 95 -23.57 -12.70 -15.06
C ARG A 95 -22.39 -13.65 -15.13
N ASP A 96 -22.62 -14.89 -14.75
CA ASP A 96 -21.67 -15.99 -14.87
C ASP A 96 -22.42 -17.30 -15.15
N THR A 97 -21.98 -18.04 -16.16
CA THR A 97 -22.62 -19.30 -16.55
C THR A 97 -22.48 -20.41 -15.52
N LEU A 98 -21.48 -20.31 -14.64
CA LEU A 98 -21.27 -21.21 -13.51
C LEU A 98 -21.93 -20.69 -12.22
N GLY A 99 -22.55 -19.51 -12.26
CA GLY A 99 -23.25 -18.88 -11.15
C GLY A 99 -22.37 -18.79 -9.90
N LYS A 100 -22.98 -19.10 -8.75
CA LYS A 100 -22.28 -19.08 -7.44
C LYS A 100 -21.07 -20.01 -7.34
N LYS A 101 -20.93 -21.02 -8.21
CA LYS A 101 -19.79 -21.95 -8.23
C LYS A 101 -18.50 -21.30 -8.76
N SER A 102 -18.63 -20.25 -9.58
CA SER A 102 -17.47 -19.48 -10.10
C SER A 102 -16.87 -18.51 -9.08
N VAL A 103 -17.63 -18.15 -8.06
CA VAL A 103 -17.28 -17.10 -7.09
C VAL A 103 -16.01 -17.47 -6.32
N ARG A 104 -15.05 -16.55 -6.33
CA ARG A 104 -13.78 -16.64 -5.59
C ARG A 104 -13.71 -15.52 -4.56
N VAL A 105 -13.79 -15.88 -3.28
CA VAL A 105 -13.61 -14.98 -2.14
C VAL A 105 -12.86 -15.75 -1.06
N ILE A 106 -11.75 -15.22 -0.60
CA ILE A 106 -10.84 -15.91 0.33
C ILE A 106 -11.20 -15.59 1.78
N ASP A 107 -11.58 -14.34 2.07
CA ASP A 107 -11.93 -13.91 3.42
C ASP A 107 -12.91 -12.73 3.42
N PHE A 108 -13.37 -12.36 4.62
CA PHE A 108 -14.25 -11.21 4.85
C PHE A 108 -13.52 -9.99 5.37
N LYS A 109 -12.22 -9.89 5.15
CA LYS A 109 -11.46 -8.71 5.56
C LYS A 109 -11.92 -7.47 4.76
N ARG A 110 -12.28 -6.38 5.47
CA ARG A 110 -12.44 -5.06 4.84
C ARG A 110 -11.14 -4.72 4.10
N ASP A 111 -11.25 -4.00 3.03
CA ASP A 111 -10.13 -3.65 2.12
C ASP A 111 -9.42 -4.89 1.55
N PHE A 112 -10.24 -5.87 1.21
CA PHE A 112 -9.79 -7.13 0.64
C PHE A 112 -8.90 -6.95 -0.59
N ASN A 113 -8.04 -7.93 -0.84
CA ASN A 113 -7.18 -7.92 -2.02
C ASN A 113 -7.96 -8.31 -3.28
N THR A 114 -8.11 -7.37 -4.21
CA THR A 114 -8.80 -7.60 -5.49
C THR A 114 -8.10 -8.61 -6.41
N ARG A 115 -6.85 -8.97 -6.14
CA ARG A 115 -6.15 -10.05 -6.88
C ARG A 115 -6.55 -11.44 -6.41
N THR A 116 -7.11 -11.57 -5.21
CA THR A 116 -7.49 -12.86 -4.62
C THR A 116 -9.00 -13.05 -4.49
N SER A 117 -9.80 -12.03 -4.77
CA SER A 117 -11.26 -12.08 -4.70
C SER A 117 -11.89 -11.54 -5.97
N ASP A 118 -13.01 -12.14 -6.38
CA ASP A 118 -13.91 -11.52 -7.35
C ASP A 118 -14.37 -10.17 -6.80
N PHE A 119 -14.59 -9.23 -7.67
CA PHE A 119 -15.04 -7.91 -7.27
C PHE A 119 -15.76 -7.16 -8.40
N VAL A 120 -16.53 -6.17 -8.01
CA VAL A 120 -16.93 -5.05 -8.84
C VAL A 120 -16.66 -3.76 -8.09
N GLY A 121 -16.11 -2.78 -8.78
CA GLY A 121 -15.80 -1.46 -8.22
C GLY A 121 -16.12 -0.34 -9.18
N MET A 122 -16.44 0.82 -8.62
CA MET A 122 -16.62 2.06 -9.36
C MET A 122 -15.58 3.09 -8.94
N SER A 123 -15.11 3.88 -9.90
CA SER A 123 -14.27 5.06 -9.69
C SER A 123 -15.08 6.28 -10.09
N ILE A 124 -15.20 7.24 -9.18
CA ILE A 124 -16.02 8.46 -9.34
C ILE A 124 -15.10 9.67 -9.20
N ASP A 125 -15.09 10.53 -10.22
CA ASP A 125 -14.45 11.83 -10.22
C ASP A 125 -15.52 12.92 -10.20
N GLY A 126 -15.90 13.35 -9.00
CA GLY A 126 -16.95 14.35 -8.79
C GLY A 126 -16.53 15.78 -9.13
N PHE A 127 -15.24 16.03 -9.36
CA PHE A 127 -14.74 17.32 -9.86
C PHE A 127 -14.60 17.33 -11.38
N ASN A 128 -14.72 16.16 -12.02
CA ASN A 128 -14.48 15.93 -13.44
C ASN A 128 -13.12 16.48 -13.92
N ASP A 129 -12.11 16.36 -13.04
CA ASP A 129 -10.77 16.88 -13.27
C ASP A 129 -9.86 15.87 -14.00
N ARG A 130 -10.33 14.63 -14.22
CA ARG A 130 -9.62 13.51 -14.86
C ARG A 130 -8.35 13.08 -14.13
N ARG A 131 -8.22 13.42 -12.85
CA ARG A 131 -7.03 13.17 -12.04
C ARG A 131 -7.33 12.38 -10.78
N ASN A 132 -8.43 12.70 -10.13
CA ASN A 132 -8.76 12.25 -8.80
C ASN A 132 -9.97 11.31 -8.84
N ALA A 133 -10.01 10.31 -7.99
CA ALA A 133 -11.14 9.41 -7.89
C ALA A 133 -11.43 9.01 -6.45
N MET A 134 -12.71 8.87 -6.14
CA MET A 134 -13.23 8.10 -5.02
C MET A 134 -13.58 6.71 -5.54
N VAL A 135 -13.08 5.68 -4.91
CA VAL A 135 -13.26 4.30 -5.37
C VAL A 135 -14.05 3.51 -4.33
N PHE A 136 -15.11 2.86 -4.79
CA PHE A 136 -15.97 2.00 -3.99
C PHE A 136 -16.03 0.62 -4.62
N THR A 137 -15.59 -0.39 -3.92
CA THR A 137 -15.45 -1.75 -4.44
C THR A 137 -16.09 -2.73 -3.47
N THR A 138 -16.76 -3.75 -4.00
CA THR A 138 -17.29 -4.85 -3.20
C THR A 138 -16.96 -6.19 -3.84
N ASN A 139 -16.96 -7.24 -3.01
CA ASN A 139 -16.89 -8.61 -3.46
C ASN A 139 -18.29 -9.29 -3.42
N PRO A 140 -18.46 -10.50 -3.95
CA PRO A 140 -19.75 -11.21 -3.95
C PRO A 140 -20.36 -11.49 -2.58
N HIS A 141 -19.67 -11.22 -1.48
CA HIS A 141 -20.17 -11.34 -0.11
C HIS A 141 -20.45 -9.99 0.57
N GLY A 142 -20.41 -8.88 -0.19
CA GLY A 142 -20.72 -7.55 0.32
C GLY A 142 -19.62 -6.95 1.21
N VAL A 143 -18.41 -7.48 1.15
CA VAL A 143 -17.26 -6.87 1.84
C VAL A 143 -16.88 -5.58 1.12
N GLN A 144 -16.68 -4.54 1.87
CA GLN A 144 -16.35 -3.21 1.37
C GLN A 144 -14.83 -3.03 1.24
N ARG A 145 -14.46 -2.30 0.19
CA ARG A 145 -13.13 -1.73 -0.01
C ARG A 145 -13.32 -0.36 -0.64
N ASP A 146 -12.79 0.64 0.00
CA ASP A 146 -12.86 2.02 -0.47
C ASP A 146 -11.52 2.72 -0.30
N PHE A 147 -11.26 3.72 -1.14
CA PHE A 147 -10.04 4.50 -1.08
C PHE A 147 -10.13 5.73 -1.98
N LEU A 148 -9.22 6.68 -1.77
CA LEU A 148 -9.03 7.83 -2.64
C LEU A 148 -7.82 7.62 -3.55
N SER A 149 -7.91 8.11 -4.77
CA SER A 149 -6.79 8.13 -5.71
C SER A 149 -6.54 9.55 -6.20
N PHE A 150 -5.26 9.90 -6.30
CA PHE A 150 -4.79 11.19 -6.76
C PHE A 150 -3.73 11.00 -7.85
N ASP A 151 -3.96 11.57 -9.03
CA ASP A 151 -3.10 11.45 -10.22
C ASP A 151 -2.81 9.99 -10.65
N ALA A 152 -3.63 9.03 -10.23
CA ALA A 152 -3.41 7.59 -10.39
C ALA A 152 -2.07 7.07 -9.80
N THR A 153 -1.34 7.89 -9.07
CA THR A 153 -0.03 7.59 -8.46
C THR A 153 -0.09 7.48 -6.96
N TYR A 154 -0.86 8.32 -6.32
CA TYR A 154 -1.06 8.31 -4.88
C TYR A 154 -2.41 7.70 -4.54
N ILE A 155 -2.39 6.62 -3.77
CA ILE A 155 -3.58 5.91 -3.33
C ILE A 155 -3.65 5.99 -1.82
N ASP A 156 -4.74 6.54 -1.30
CA ASP A 156 -5.05 6.59 0.13
C ASP A 156 -5.99 5.42 0.44
N LEU A 157 -5.41 4.26 0.77
CA LEU A 157 -6.12 3.00 1.04
C LEU A 157 -6.82 2.99 2.40
N ASP A 158 -6.51 3.96 3.25
CA ASP A 158 -6.98 4.01 4.62
C ASP A 158 -8.14 5.01 4.79
N TRP A 159 -8.59 5.60 3.69
CA TRP A 159 -9.80 6.41 3.67
C TRP A 159 -11.04 5.53 3.73
N ASP A 160 -11.86 5.74 4.76
CA ASP A 160 -13.13 5.06 4.98
C ASP A 160 -14.32 5.98 4.72
N GLY A 161 -15.09 5.68 3.68
CA GLY A 161 -16.37 6.30 3.39
C GLY A 161 -17.52 5.66 4.16
N LEU A 162 -18.55 6.45 4.48
CA LEU A 162 -19.83 5.91 4.95
C LEU A 162 -20.70 5.59 3.74
N TRP A 163 -20.84 4.32 3.38
CA TRP A 163 -21.69 3.84 2.29
C TRP A 163 -22.22 2.46 2.60
N ARG A 164 -23.18 2.00 1.82
CA ARG A 164 -23.82 0.70 2.00
C ARG A 164 -23.72 -0.10 0.72
N VAL A 165 -23.58 -1.41 0.86
CA VAL A 165 -23.68 -2.37 -0.22
C VAL A 165 -24.33 -3.65 0.28
N ARG A 166 -25.13 -4.27 -0.58
CA ARG A 166 -25.64 -5.63 -0.41
C ARG A 166 -25.42 -6.41 -1.69
N THR A 167 -25.20 -7.70 -1.52
CA THR A 167 -24.93 -8.59 -2.65
C THR A 167 -25.73 -9.87 -2.51
N THR A 168 -26.19 -10.38 -3.65
CA THR A 168 -26.87 -11.66 -3.75
C THR A 168 -26.20 -12.52 -4.81
N ARG A 169 -26.04 -13.80 -4.51
CA ARG A 169 -25.44 -14.80 -5.40
C ARG A 169 -26.51 -15.78 -5.86
N SER A 170 -26.57 -16.03 -7.17
CA SER A 170 -27.52 -16.92 -7.81
C SER A 170 -26.82 -17.92 -8.73
N ASP A 171 -27.58 -18.79 -9.36
CA ASP A 171 -27.06 -19.73 -10.37
C ASP A 171 -26.77 -19.03 -11.72
N SER A 172 -27.17 -17.76 -11.90
CA SER A 172 -26.84 -16.92 -13.05
C SER A 172 -25.71 -15.92 -12.84
N GLY A 173 -25.14 -15.84 -11.62
CA GLY A 173 -24.07 -14.89 -11.26
C GLY A 173 -24.31 -14.24 -9.91
N TRP A 174 -23.98 -12.96 -9.80
CA TRP A 174 -24.19 -12.20 -8.57
C TRP A 174 -24.50 -10.73 -8.84
N VAL A 175 -25.27 -10.17 -7.95
CA VAL A 175 -25.69 -8.76 -7.96
C VAL A 175 -24.97 -8.01 -6.86
N ALA A 176 -24.62 -6.75 -7.13
CA ALA A 176 -24.22 -5.80 -6.13
C ALA A 176 -25.08 -4.55 -6.23
N GLU A 177 -25.64 -4.14 -5.11
CA GLU A 177 -26.48 -2.95 -4.97
C GLU A 177 -25.79 -1.98 -4.00
N PHE A 178 -25.35 -0.83 -4.52
CA PHE A 178 -24.64 0.21 -3.78
C PHE A 178 -25.59 1.37 -3.46
N ALA A 179 -25.44 1.94 -2.27
CA ALA A 179 -26.03 3.22 -1.90
C ALA A 179 -24.95 4.09 -1.24
N ILE A 180 -24.59 5.17 -1.91
CA ILE A 180 -23.55 6.11 -1.48
C ILE A 180 -24.20 7.42 -1.12
N PRO A 181 -24.19 7.84 0.17
CA PRO A 181 -24.72 9.13 0.57
C PRO A 181 -23.95 10.27 -0.12
N TRP A 182 -24.65 11.30 -0.56
CA TRP A 182 -23.99 12.49 -1.11
C TRP A 182 -22.96 13.11 -0.17
N LYS A 183 -23.19 13.04 1.14
CA LYS A 183 -22.24 13.50 2.19
C LYS A 183 -20.91 12.73 2.17
N THR A 184 -20.85 11.54 1.60
CA THR A 184 -19.62 10.75 1.44
C THR A 184 -18.83 11.17 0.22
N LEU A 185 -19.51 11.66 -0.81
CA LEU A 185 -18.92 12.05 -2.07
C LEU A 185 -18.35 13.48 -2.00
N ARG A 186 -17.26 13.68 -2.72
CA ARG A 186 -16.63 15.00 -2.91
C ARG A 186 -16.86 15.45 -4.34
N TYR A 187 -17.49 16.60 -4.51
CA TYR A 187 -17.82 17.15 -5.82
C TYR A 187 -17.85 18.67 -5.81
N ALA A 188 -17.77 19.27 -6.99
CA ALA A 188 -17.84 20.72 -7.14
C ALA A 188 -19.27 21.21 -6.89
N LYS A 189 -19.40 22.39 -6.26
CA LYS A 189 -20.66 23.14 -6.30
C LYS A 189 -20.90 23.58 -7.75
N SER A 190 -22.09 23.41 -8.24
CA SER A 190 -22.51 23.87 -9.58
C SER A 190 -23.89 24.49 -9.50
N ASP A 191 -24.08 25.53 -10.29
CA ASP A 191 -25.38 26.16 -10.49
C ASP A 191 -26.14 25.59 -11.72
N GLU A 192 -25.53 24.59 -12.41
CA GLU A 192 -26.17 23.88 -13.52
C GLU A 192 -27.29 22.96 -13.00
N ALA A 193 -28.35 22.80 -13.79
CA ALA A 193 -29.49 21.94 -13.46
C ALA A 193 -29.06 20.47 -13.28
N THR A 194 -28.04 20.02 -13.99
CA THR A 194 -27.45 18.66 -13.88
C THR A 194 -25.94 18.73 -13.96
N GLN A 195 -25.31 17.79 -13.28
CA GLN A 195 -23.84 17.61 -13.31
C GLN A 195 -23.46 16.34 -14.06
N SER A 196 -22.24 16.37 -14.62
CA SER A 196 -21.59 15.22 -15.27
C SER A 196 -20.25 14.97 -14.62
N TRP A 197 -20.02 13.73 -14.15
CA TRP A 197 -18.81 13.35 -13.42
C TRP A 197 -18.01 12.29 -14.18
N GLY A 198 -16.71 12.27 -13.99
CA GLY A 198 -15.89 11.16 -14.46
C GLY A 198 -16.31 9.84 -13.77
N PHE A 199 -16.44 8.76 -14.56
CA PHE A 199 -16.98 7.51 -14.05
C PHE A 199 -16.41 6.30 -14.77
N ASN A 200 -15.98 5.30 -14.01
CA ASN A 200 -15.65 3.99 -14.57
C ASN A 200 -16.12 2.89 -13.63
N VAL A 201 -16.42 1.73 -14.20
CA VAL A 201 -16.71 0.49 -13.44
C VAL A 201 -15.78 -0.59 -13.93
N ASN A 202 -15.17 -1.30 -13.00
CA ASN A 202 -14.35 -2.47 -13.30
C ASN A 202 -14.84 -3.70 -12.54
N ARG A 203 -14.80 -4.85 -13.21
CA ARG A 203 -15.10 -6.16 -12.67
C ARG A 203 -13.88 -7.06 -12.77
N GLY A 204 -13.54 -7.74 -11.69
CA GLY A 204 -12.55 -8.82 -11.68
C GLY A 204 -13.20 -10.17 -11.46
N ARG A 205 -12.94 -11.11 -12.36
CA ARG A 205 -13.33 -12.51 -12.25
C ARG A 205 -12.09 -13.37 -12.04
N ARG A 206 -11.90 -13.85 -10.81
CA ARG A 206 -10.65 -14.52 -10.41
C ARG A 206 -10.56 -15.97 -10.88
N MET A 207 -11.68 -16.64 -11.14
CA MET A 207 -11.66 -18.04 -11.62
C MET A 207 -10.83 -18.19 -12.91
N THR A 208 -10.83 -17.18 -13.77
CA THR A 208 -10.06 -17.13 -15.02
C THR A 208 -9.09 -15.95 -15.10
N ASN A 209 -8.97 -15.19 -13.99
CA ASN A 209 -8.12 -14.00 -13.89
C ASN A 209 -8.39 -12.97 -14.99
N GLU A 210 -9.68 -12.71 -15.23
CA GLU A 210 -10.17 -11.73 -16.19
C GLU A 210 -10.54 -10.42 -15.49
N ASN A 211 -10.27 -9.28 -16.18
CA ASN A 211 -10.71 -7.96 -15.77
C ASN A 211 -11.47 -7.29 -16.91
N TYR A 212 -12.61 -6.70 -16.59
CA TYR A 212 -13.46 -5.96 -17.52
C TYR A 212 -13.64 -4.52 -17.02
N ALA A 213 -13.75 -3.57 -17.93
CA ALA A 213 -14.05 -2.18 -17.60
C ALA A 213 -15.17 -1.63 -18.48
N PHE A 214 -15.99 -0.74 -17.93
CA PHE A 214 -16.98 0.02 -18.68
C PHE A 214 -16.29 0.92 -19.70
N SER A 215 -15.32 1.73 -19.27
CA SER A 215 -14.45 2.49 -20.15
C SER A 215 -13.05 1.86 -20.12
N PRO A 216 -12.53 1.37 -21.27
CA PRO A 216 -11.29 0.61 -21.31
C PRO A 216 -10.08 1.51 -21.06
N PHE A 217 -9.04 0.93 -20.49
CA PHE A 217 -7.73 1.53 -20.29
C PHE A 217 -6.64 0.50 -20.61
N PRO A 218 -5.42 0.93 -20.96
CA PRO A 218 -4.29 0.02 -21.19
C PRO A 218 -4.00 -0.83 -19.95
N ARG A 219 -3.67 -2.11 -20.14
CA ARG A 219 -3.34 -3.02 -19.01
C ARG A 219 -2.11 -2.61 -18.21
N SER A 220 -1.24 -1.79 -18.79
CA SER A 220 -0.09 -1.17 -18.10
C SER A 220 -0.50 -0.15 -17.05
N PHE A 221 -1.75 0.31 -17.09
CA PHE A 221 -2.35 1.22 -16.14
C PHE A 221 -3.39 0.51 -15.26
N ASN A 222 -4.16 1.27 -14.53
CA ASN A 222 -5.26 0.79 -13.72
C ASN A 222 -6.49 1.69 -13.90
N VAL A 223 -7.62 1.29 -13.34
CA VAL A 223 -8.89 2.02 -13.40
C VAL A 223 -8.86 3.43 -12.79
N LEU A 224 -7.79 3.77 -12.08
CA LEU A 224 -7.59 5.07 -11.43
C LEU A 224 -7.07 6.14 -12.41
N ARG A 225 -6.72 5.76 -13.63
CA ARG A 225 -6.41 6.70 -14.72
C ARG A 225 -7.72 7.29 -15.25
N MET A 226 -8.20 8.33 -14.55
CA MET A 226 -9.50 8.96 -14.84
C MET A 226 -9.54 9.70 -16.19
N ASP A 227 -8.40 9.93 -16.82
CA ASP A 227 -8.30 10.37 -18.20
C ASP A 227 -8.89 9.36 -19.21
N TYR A 228 -8.92 8.07 -18.86
CA TYR A 228 -9.59 7.00 -19.63
C TYR A 228 -11.03 6.74 -19.19
N ALA A 229 -11.52 7.38 -18.12
CA ALA A 229 -12.85 7.13 -17.61
C ALA A 229 -13.95 7.69 -18.54
N GLY A 230 -15.09 7.03 -18.56
CA GLY A 230 -16.32 7.54 -19.13
C GLY A 230 -16.93 8.67 -18.30
N ILE A 231 -18.19 8.97 -18.55
CA ILE A 231 -18.94 10.04 -17.86
C ILE A 231 -20.27 9.48 -17.37
N ILE A 232 -20.60 9.73 -16.10
CA ILE A 232 -21.98 9.61 -15.62
C ILE A 232 -22.65 10.97 -15.72
N LYS A 233 -23.84 11.01 -16.34
CA LYS A 233 -24.62 12.24 -16.63
C LYS A 233 -25.94 12.27 -15.87
N GLY A 234 -26.55 13.45 -15.87
CA GLY A 234 -27.90 13.68 -15.35
C GLY A 234 -27.97 13.79 -13.83
N LEU A 235 -26.84 13.84 -13.14
CA LEU A 235 -26.79 13.92 -11.68
C LEU A 235 -27.28 15.27 -11.16
N GLN A 236 -28.06 15.24 -10.07
CA GLN A 236 -28.54 16.43 -9.35
C GLN A 236 -28.18 16.32 -7.87
N PRO A 237 -26.86 16.35 -7.53
CA PRO A 237 -26.44 16.27 -6.14
C PRO A 237 -26.89 17.49 -5.37
N PRO A 238 -27.24 17.37 -4.08
CA PRO A 238 -27.53 18.52 -3.23
C PRO A 238 -26.29 19.41 -3.10
N PRO A 239 -26.42 20.68 -2.77
CA PRO A 239 -25.25 21.52 -2.48
C PRO A 239 -24.37 20.86 -1.43
N PRO A 240 -23.02 20.88 -1.60
CA PRO A 240 -22.11 20.33 -0.62
C PRO A 240 -22.32 21.01 0.74
N THR A 241 -22.57 20.24 1.78
CA THR A 241 -22.77 20.74 3.15
C THR A 241 -21.56 20.39 4.01
N ALA A 242 -21.30 21.20 5.04
CA ALA A 242 -20.38 20.84 6.09
C ALA A 242 -20.84 19.54 6.77
N ASN A 243 -19.88 18.69 7.11
CA ASN A 243 -20.14 17.39 7.73
C ASN A 243 -19.15 17.20 8.88
N VAL A 244 -19.68 17.00 10.08
CA VAL A 244 -18.87 16.77 11.27
C VAL A 244 -19.06 15.31 11.69
N ARG A 245 -17.94 14.59 11.86
CA ARG A 245 -17.89 13.26 12.45
C ARG A 245 -17.15 13.34 13.78
N ILE A 246 -17.73 12.80 14.81
CA ILE A 246 -17.13 12.74 16.15
C ILE A 246 -16.99 11.28 16.53
N GLN A 247 -15.81 10.88 16.93
CA GLN A 247 -15.50 9.49 17.28
C GLN A 247 -14.76 9.42 18.63
N PRO A 248 -15.50 9.55 19.77
CA PRO A 248 -14.92 9.28 21.08
C PRO A 248 -14.56 7.81 21.23
N TYR A 249 -13.57 7.53 22.08
CA TYR A 249 -13.26 6.18 22.51
C TYR A 249 -12.98 6.11 24.01
N PHE A 250 -13.26 4.93 24.54
CA PHE A 250 -12.86 4.49 25.87
C PHE A 250 -12.00 3.25 25.74
N LEU A 251 -10.89 3.20 26.48
CA LEU A 251 -9.97 2.09 26.48
C LEU A 251 -9.58 1.75 27.92
N THR A 252 -9.52 0.46 28.22
CA THR A 252 -8.88 -0.07 29.41
C THR A 252 -7.79 -1.05 28.99
N SER A 253 -6.66 -1.00 29.69
CA SER A 253 -5.56 -1.95 29.53
C SER A 253 -5.15 -2.52 30.87
N TYR A 254 -4.71 -3.77 30.82
CA TYR A 254 -4.09 -4.47 31.94
C TYR A 254 -2.80 -5.11 31.45
N ASP A 255 -1.69 -4.69 32.04
CA ASP A 255 -0.34 -5.09 31.67
C ASP A 255 0.27 -5.88 32.84
N ARG A 256 0.81 -7.06 32.54
CA ARG A 256 1.50 -7.90 33.50
C ARG A 256 2.84 -8.32 32.95
N TYR A 257 3.87 -8.10 33.74
CA TYR A 257 5.24 -8.47 33.42
C TYR A 257 5.75 -9.53 34.38
N ARG A 258 6.52 -10.49 33.89
CA ARG A 258 7.30 -11.37 34.74
C ARG A 258 8.78 -11.03 34.54
N GLN A 259 9.44 -10.67 35.64
CA GLN A 259 10.87 -10.42 35.64
C GLN A 259 11.66 -11.71 35.87
N ILE A 260 12.94 -11.73 35.49
CA ILE A 260 13.82 -12.90 35.69
C ILE A 260 14.03 -13.20 37.19
N ASP A 261 13.99 -12.17 38.06
CA ASP A 261 14.07 -12.28 39.50
C ASP A 261 12.77 -12.76 40.17
N GLY A 262 11.74 -13.10 39.37
CA GLY A 262 10.45 -13.61 39.84
C GLY A 262 9.42 -12.53 40.19
N ARG A 263 9.76 -11.24 40.19
CA ARG A 263 8.80 -10.16 40.38
C ARG A 263 7.78 -10.14 39.24
N LYS A 264 6.53 -9.78 39.59
CA LYS A 264 5.38 -9.73 38.64
C LYS A 264 4.71 -8.37 38.73
N PRO A 265 5.34 -7.28 38.29
CA PRO A 265 4.70 -5.99 38.27
C PRO A 265 3.47 -6.02 37.35
N GLU A 266 2.40 -5.42 37.81
CA GLU A 266 1.12 -5.28 37.11
C GLU A 266 0.77 -3.80 37.05
N ASP A 267 0.17 -3.40 35.93
CA ASP A 267 -0.30 -2.04 35.73
C ASP A 267 -1.67 -2.07 35.04
N ALA A 268 -2.56 -1.21 35.47
CA ALA A 268 -3.86 -1.05 34.83
C ALA A 268 -4.09 0.41 34.52
N ALA A 269 -4.51 0.66 33.30
CA ALA A 269 -4.74 2.00 32.81
C ALA A 269 -6.11 2.15 32.15
N VAL A 270 -6.72 3.31 32.39
CA VAL A 270 -7.92 3.76 31.70
C VAL A 270 -7.57 4.99 30.88
N LYS A 271 -7.98 4.99 29.62
CA LYS A 271 -7.75 6.11 28.70
C LYS A 271 -9.04 6.50 28.01
N VAL A 272 -9.26 7.79 27.90
CA VAL A 272 -10.33 8.40 27.12
C VAL A 272 -9.70 9.32 26.10
N GLY A 273 -10.17 9.28 24.89
CA GLY A 273 -9.73 10.13 23.81
C GLY A 273 -10.74 10.16 22.70
N GLY A 274 -10.37 10.75 21.57
CA GLY A 274 -11.28 10.80 20.44
C GLY A 274 -10.74 11.61 19.27
N GLU A 275 -11.49 11.51 18.20
CA GLU A 275 -11.21 12.19 16.96
C GLU A 275 -12.44 13.02 16.54
N ILE A 276 -12.20 14.19 15.99
CA ILE A 276 -13.22 15.04 15.36
C ILE A 276 -12.75 15.28 13.93
N LYS A 277 -13.59 14.94 12.98
CA LYS A 277 -13.37 15.19 11.58
C LYS A 277 -14.44 16.12 11.05
N TRP A 278 -14.04 17.29 10.64
CA TRP A 278 -14.91 18.31 10.10
C TRP A 278 -14.61 18.56 8.63
N ALA A 279 -15.48 18.08 7.74
CA ALA A 279 -15.49 18.51 6.34
C ALA A 279 -16.05 19.93 6.31
N VAL A 280 -15.15 20.91 6.33
CA VAL A 280 -15.49 22.36 6.34
C VAL A 280 -16.26 22.72 5.08
N ASN A 281 -15.90 22.10 3.96
CA ASN A 281 -16.60 22.17 2.68
C ASN A 281 -16.21 20.94 1.83
N SER A 282 -16.65 20.85 0.58
CA SER A 282 -16.37 19.73 -0.33
C SER A 282 -14.88 19.49 -0.61
N ARG A 283 -14.01 20.48 -0.36
CA ARG A 283 -12.58 20.43 -0.64
C ARG A 283 -11.71 20.35 0.60
N ALA A 284 -12.21 20.83 1.75
CA ALA A 284 -11.39 21.02 2.94
C ALA A 284 -11.90 20.21 4.12
N VAL A 285 -10.97 19.52 4.81
CA VAL A 285 -11.23 18.72 6.01
C VAL A 285 -10.27 19.15 7.10
N LEU A 286 -10.79 19.35 8.29
CA LEU A 286 -10.05 19.53 9.54
C LEU A 286 -10.22 18.27 10.40
N ASP A 287 -9.12 17.61 10.75
CA ASP A 287 -9.08 16.49 11.67
C ASP A 287 -8.41 16.92 12.97
N LEU A 288 -9.05 16.65 14.09
CA LEU A 288 -8.50 16.87 15.43
C LEU A 288 -8.45 15.53 16.15
N THR A 289 -7.37 15.28 16.88
CA THR A 289 -7.22 14.08 17.71
C THR A 289 -6.71 14.43 19.10
N PHE A 290 -7.22 13.76 20.10
CA PHE A 290 -6.87 13.97 21.50
C PHE A 290 -6.57 12.61 22.16
N ASN A 291 -5.44 12.56 22.89
CA ASN A 291 -4.98 11.38 23.61
C ASN A 291 -4.98 10.11 22.71
N THR A 292 -4.35 10.22 21.53
CA THR A 292 -4.40 9.20 20.48
C THR A 292 -3.90 7.84 20.97
N ASP A 293 -4.67 6.80 20.72
CA ASP A 293 -4.34 5.43 21.10
C ASP A 293 -4.10 4.52 19.88
N PHE A 294 -3.18 3.55 20.05
CA PHE A 294 -2.72 2.65 19.01
C PHE A 294 -3.13 1.18 19.23
N ALA A 295 -3.93 0.90 20.24
CA ALA A 295 -4.29 -0.47 20.68
C ALA A 295 -5.03 -1.29 19.60
N GLN A 296 -5.69 -0.64 18.66
CA GLN A 296 -6.37 -1.30 17.53
C GLN A 296 -5.43 -1.69 16.40
N ALA A 297 -4.22 -1.15 16.36
CA ALA A 297 -3.26 -1.46 15.30
C ALA A 297 -2.77 -2.91 15.42
N ASP A 298 -2.57 -3.57 14.28
CA ASP A 298 -1.92 -4.88 14.25
C ASP A 298 -0.50 -4.76 14.81
N ALA A 299 -0.10 -5.69 15.68
CA ALA A 299 1.29 -5.77 16.13
C ALA A 299 2.22 -6.01 14.94
N ASP A 300 3.38 -5.35 14.95
CA ASP A 300 4.39 -5.58 13.94
C ASP A 300 4.92 -7.02 14.06
N ARG A 301 5.00 -7.71 12.94
CA ARG A 301 5.58 -9.04 12.87
C ARG A 301 7.08 -8.94 12.92
N GLN A 302 7.72 -9.83 13.66
CA GLN A 302 9.17 -9.95 13.62
C GLN A 302 9.63 -10.37 12.21
N VAL A 303 10.79 -9.86 11.80
CA VAL A 303 11.44 -10.16 10.53
C VAL A 303 12.90 -10.49 10.81
N ASN A 304 13.40 -11.55 10.22
CA ASN A 304 14.84 -11.88 10.24
C ASN A 304 15.54 -11.09 9.14
N ASN A 305 16.10 -9.94 9.49
CA ASN A 305 16.78 -9.07 8.54
C ASN A 305 18.24 -9.50 8.35
N VAL A 306 18.56 -9.98 7.16
CA VAL A 306 19.94 -10.35 6.75
C VAL A 306 20.62 -9.23 5.95
N THR A 307 19.98 -8.08 5.77
CA THR A 307 20.53 -6.91 5.08
C THR A 307 21.02 -5.88 6.09
N ARG A 308 21.89 -4.97 5.66
CA ARG A 308 22.41 -3.87 6.50
C ARG A 308 21.42 -2.69 6.64
N PHE A 309 20.27 -2.74 5.97
CA PHE A 309 19.31 -1.66 5.94
C PHE A 309 18.20 -1.86 6.96
N SER A 310 17.77 -0.78 7.59
CA SER A 310 16.63 -0.78 8.50
C SER A 310 15.35 -1.22 7.78
N VAL A 311 14.56 -2.05 8.45
CA VAL A 311 13.24 -2.45 7.94
C VAL A 311 12.27 -1.30 8.12
N LEU A 312 11.62 -0.91 7.02
CA LEU A 312 10.56 0.09 7.03
C LEU A 312 9.23 -0.58 7.38
N PHE A 313 8.72 -0.32 8.59
CA PHE A 313 7.37 -0.75 8.96
C PHE A 313 6.34 0.29 8.51
N PRO A 314 5.21 -0.12 7.91
CA PRO A 314 4.18 0.83 7.47
C PRO A 314 3.51 1.53 8.64
N GLU A 315 2.96 2.72 8.40
CA GLU A 315 2.06 3.40 9.35
C GLU A 315 0.79 2.55 9.54
N ARG A 316 0.22 2.56 10.76
CA ARG A 316 -0.98 1.79 11.11
C ARG A 316 -1.98 2.59 11.94
N ARG A 317 -1.64 3.81 12.30
CA ARG A 317 -2.45 4.67 13.14
C ARG A 317 -3.42 5.47 12.28
N GLN A 318 -4.72 5.33 12.52
CA GLN A 318 -5.80 5.91 11.71
C GLN A 318 -5.60 7.40 11.41
N PHE A 319 -5.28 8.19 12.42
CA PHE A 319 -5.06 9.63 12.24
C PHE A 319 -3.98 9.93 11.18
N PHE A 320 -2.91 9.15 11.10
CA PHE A 320 -1.83 9.39 10.14
C PHE A 320 -2.08 8.75 8.78
N LEU A 321 -2.91 7.72 8.70
CA LEU A 321 -3.18 6.98 7.48
C LEU A 321 -4.06 7.79 6.53
N GLU A 322 -5.13 8.36 7.04
CA GLU A 322 -6.06 9.13 6.22
C GLU A 322 -5.43 10.44 5.72
N ASN A 323 -5.58 10.75 4.44
CA ASN A 323 -4.92 11.85 3.74
C ASN A 323 -3.37 11.82 3.76
N ALA A 324 -2.75 10.70 4.17
CA ALA A 324 -1.29 10.52 4.17
C ALA A 324 -0.67 10.81 2.80
N SER A 325 -1.38 10.51 1.73
CA SER A 325 -0.95 10.72 0.34
C SER A 325 -0.63 12.18 -0.01
N LEU A 326 -1.15 13.16 0.73
CA LEU A 326 -0.79 14.56 0.51
C LEU A 326 0.63 14.86 1.01
N PHE A 327 1.01 14.27 2.13
CA PHE A 327 2.32 14.49 2.79
C PHE A 327 3.37 13.45 2.38
N GLY A 328 2.93 12.31 1.81
CA GLY A 328 3.77 11.19 1.41
C GLY A 328 4.51 11.45 0.10
N ILE A 329 5.66 12.11 0.19
CA ILE A 329 6.55 12.36 -0.93
C ILE A 329 7.79 11.51 -0.76
N GLY A 330 8.43 11.14 -1.88
CA GLY A 330 9.71 10.47 -1.82
C GLY A 330 9.91 9.39 -2.87
N ILE A 331 11.07 8.76 -2.83
CA ILE A 331 11.31 7.50 -3.55
C ILE A 331 10.51 6.41 -2.85
N GLY A 332 9.72 5.74 -3.63
CA GLY A 332 8.60 4.90 -3.28
C GLY A 332 8.81 3.79 -2.25
N PRO A 333 7.75 3.08 -1.89
CA PRO A 333 7.78 1.99 -0.92
C PRO A 333 8.66 0.82 -1.38
N ALA A 334 8.96 -0.09 -0.47
CA ALA A 334 9.78 -1.28 -0.75
C ALA A 334 9.27 -2.19 -1.88
N SER A 335 8.00 -2.05 -2.27
CA SER A 335 7.40 -2.75 -3.41
C SER A 335 7.79 -2.16 -4.78
N ASP A 336 8.33 -0.95 -4.81
CA ASP A 336 8.82 -0.32 -6.03
C ASP A 336 10.33 -0.54 -6.16
N MET A 337 10.72 -1.43 -7.05
CA MET A 337 12.13 -1.77 -7.30
C MET A 337 12.89 -0.68 -8.07
N SER A 338 12.21 0.32 -8.59
CA SER A 338 12.83 1.35 -9.44
C SER A 338 13.82 2.26 -8.71
N GLY A 339 13.70 2.38 -7.38
CA GLY A 339 14.67 3.08 -6.52
C GLY A 339 15.78 2.18 -5.97
N GLY A 340 15.83 0.90 -6.36
CA GLY A 340 16.72 -0.07 -5.73
C GLY A 340 16.50 -0.17 -4.23
N THR A 341 17.57 -0.16 -3.44
CA THR A 341 17.51 -0.14 -1.96
C THR A 341 17.43 1.28 -1.38
N MET A 342 17.45 2.32 -2.22
CA MET A 342 17.37 3.72 -1.79
C MET A 342 15.94 4.08 -1.35
N ARG A 343 15.84 4.74 -0.20
CA ARG A 343 14.60 5.34 0.29
C ARG A 343 14.91 6.75 0.77
N ILE A 344 14.16 7.72 0.30
CA ILE A 344 14.24 9.12 0.72
C ILE A 344 12.81 9.60 0.93
N GLN A 345 12.43 9.78 2.18
CA GLN A 345 11.11 10.28 2.58
C GLN A 345 11.33 11.47 3.52
N PRO A 346 11.09 12.71 3.09
CA PRO A 346 11.25 13.89 3.95
C PRO A 346 10.28 13.91 5.12
N PHE A 347 9.14 13.22 4.97
CA PHE A 347 8.16 12.99 6.02
C PHE A 347 7.74 11.52 6.09
N PHE A 348 7.76 10.97 7.29
CA PHE A 348 7.29 9.62 7.61
C PHE A 348 6.66 9.63 9.00
N SER A 349 5.35 9.60 9.07
CA SER A 349 4.56 9.78 10.30
C SER A 349 4.91 8.81 11.42
N ARG A 350 5.41 7.61 11.09
CA ARG A 350 5.78 6.59 12.08
C ARG A 350 6.95 7.02 12.98
N GLN A 351 7.71 8.03 12.63
CA GLN A 351 8.72 8.63 13.51
C GLN A 351 8.10 9.42 14.68
N ILE A 352 6.82 9.82 14.58
CA ILE A 352 6.10 10.55 15.61
C ILE A 352 5.51 9.56 16.62
N GLY A 353 5.62 9.82 17.92
CA GLY A 353 5.04 8.98 18.98
C GLY A 353 5.81 7.68 19.24
N LEU A 354 7.10 7.63 18.89
CA LEU A 354 8.01 6.54 19.22
C LEU A 354 9.30 7.10 19.82
N ASP A 355 9.87 6.36 20.79
CA ASP A 355 11.22 6.64 21.29
C ASP A 355 12.29 6.01 20.39
N GLY A 356 13.57 6.25 20.70
CA GLY A 356 14.71 5.70 19.94
C GLY A 356 14.80 4.17 19.97
N ALA A 357 14.11 3.49 20.89
CA ALA A 357 14.02 2.05 20.98
C ALA A 357 12.76 1.49 20.28
N GLY A 358 11.90 2.37 19.73
CA GLY A 358 10.65 2.00 19.07
C GLY A 358 9.46 1.79 20.01
N ASN A 359 9.57 2.20 21.29
CA ASN A 359 8.44 2.12 22.22
C ASN A 359 7.46 3.27 21.99
N PRO A 360 6.14 3.04 22.15
CA PRO A 360 5.15 4.08 21.97
C PRO A 360 5.26 5.20 23.02
N ILE A 361 5.22 6.45 22.54
CA ILE A 361 5.11 7.66 23.37
C ILE A 361 3.71 8.25 23.15
N PRO A 362 2.96 8.62 24.19
CA PRO A 362 1.64 9.20 24.04
C PRO A 362 1.66 10.51 23.25
N ILE A 363 0.63 10.69 22.43
CA ILE A 363 0.33 11.93 21.71
C ILE A 363 -0.80 12.62 22.44
N ASP A 364 -0.55 13.82 22.99
CA ASP A 364 -1.56 14.58 23.76
C ASP A 364 -2.63 15.15 22.81
N ALA A 365 -2.21 15.77 21.71
CA ALA A 365 -3.11 16.39 20.76
C ALA A 365 -2.49 16.43 19.35
N GLY A 366 -3.35 16.38 18.36
CA GLY A 366 -3.00 16.54 16.95
C GLY A 366 -4.09 17.29 16.20
N ALA A 367 -3.67 18.10 15.24
CA ALA A 367 -4.54 18.78 14.31
C ALA A 367 -4.01 18.62 12.90
N ARG A 368 -4.87 18.31 11.95
CA ARG A 368 -4.53 18.23 10.52
C ARG A 368 -5.60 18.91 9.70
N PHE A 369 -5.19 19.83 8.86
CA PHE A 369 -6.02 20.47 7.85
C PHE A 369 -5.56 20.05 6.47
N VAL A 370 -6.49 19.67 5.61
CA VAL A 370 -6.22 19.28 4.22
C VAL A 370 -7.26 19.92 3.31
N SER A 371 -6.81 20.57 2.25
CA SER A 371 -7.68 21.08 1.19
C SER A 371 -7.20 20.54 -0.16
N ARG A 372 -8.13 20.01 -0.95
CA ARG A 372 -7.87 19.44 -2.27
C ARG A 372 -8.83 20.00 -3.29
N SER A 373 -8.30 20.46 -4.41
CA SER A 373 -9.06 20.95 -5.55
C SER A 373 -8.45 20.47 -6.86
N ALA A 374 -9.11 20.73 -7.97
CA ALA A 374 -8.57 20.42 -9.30
C ALA A 374 -7.23 21.13 -9.58
N LYS A 375 -7.01 22.33 -9.04
CA LYS A 375 -5.79 23.13 -9.29
C LYS A 375 -4.78 23.01 -8.17
N THR A 376 -5.19 23.16 -6.91
CA THR A 376 -4.27 23.27 -5.76
C THR A 376 -4.63 22.29 -4.66
N ASN A 377 -3.60 21.72 -4.04
CA ASN A 377 -3.73 20.87 -2.85
C ASN A 377 -2.80 21.43 -1.78
N TYR A 378 -3.28 21.62 -0.58
CA TYR A 378 -2.45 22.07 0.54
C TYR A 378 -2.92 21.47 1.84
N GLY A 379 -2.01 21.36 2.79
CA GLY A 379 -2.32 20.84 4.11
C GLY A 379 -1.28 21.26 5.13
N ALA A 380 -1.71 21.26 6.38
CA ALA A 380 -0.87 21.45 7.54
C ALA A 380 -1.23 20.44 8.61
N MET A 381 -0.23 19.98 9.35
CA MET A 381 -0.41 19.07 10.48
C MET A 381 0.46 19.55 11.63
N TYR A 382 -0.12 19.56 12.83
CA TYR A 382 0.58 19.81 14.09
C TYR A 382 0.33 18.68 15.06
N ILE A 383 1.37 18.18 15.72
CA ILE A 383 1.30 17.10 16.71
C ILE A 383 2.11 17.50 17.94
N ARG A 384 1.53 17.30 19.11
CA ARG A 384 2.19 17.43 20.42
C ARG A 384 2.37 16.06 21.04
N GLN A 385 3.61 15.60 21.15
CA GLN A 385 4.00 14.38 21.83
C GLN A 385 4.35 14.67 23.28
N ARG A 386 3.84 13.86 24.20
CA ARG A 386 4.08 13.99 25.64
C ARG A 386 5.55 13.82 25.98
N GLY A 387 6.04 14.63 26.89
CA GLY A 387 7.34 14.42 27.52
C GLY A 387 7.29 13.26 28.53
N SER A 388 8.40 12.53 28.64
CA SER A 388 8.62 11.48 29.64
C SER A 388 10.05 11.57 30.19
N ALA A 389 10.38 10.76 31.18
CA ALA A 389 11.76 10.69 31.71
C ALA A 389 12.79 10.29 30.65
N SER A 390 12.38 9.52 29.63
CA SER A 390 13.25 9.03 28.55
C SER A 390 13.13 9.82 27.23
N SER A 391 12.16 10.71 27.11
CA SER A 391 11.93 11.48 25.89
C SER A 391 11.39 12.88 26.20
N PRO A 392 11.95 13.95 25.64
CA PRO A 392 11.47 15.30 25.86
C PRO A 392 10.07 15.51 25.25
N LEU A 393 9.35 16.53 25.77
CA LEU A 393 8.17 17.05 25.10
C LEU A 393 8.58 17.51 23.71
N THR A 394 7.90 17.00 22.68
CA THR A 394 8.25 17.25 21.29
C THR A 394 7.05 17.76 20.50
N ASN A 395 7.25 18.83 19.77
CA ASN A 395 6.26 19.38 18.86
C ASN A 395 6.68 19.11 17.42
N TYR A 396 5.73 18.70 16.60
CA TYR A 396 5.93 18.45 15.19
C TYR A 396 5.00 19.32 14.36
N PHE A 397 5.52 19.88 13.29
CA PHE A 397 4.75 20.59 12.28
C PHE A 397 5.11 20.06 10.89
N VAL A 398 4.10 19.88 10.05
CA VAL A 398 4.27 19.51 8.65
C VAL A 398 3.37 20.39 7.81
N GLY A 399 3.94 21.10 6.86
CA GLY A 399 3.21 21.91 5.89
C GLY A 399 3.44 21.40 4.46
N ARG A 400 2.40 21.34 3.66
CA ARG A 400 2.42 20.88 2.28
C ARG A 400 1.65 21.85 1.38
N TYR A 401 2.22 22.16 0.22
CA TYR A 401 1.53 22.81 -0.90
C TYR A 401 1.87 22.08 -2.18
N SER A 402 0.90 21.91 -3.07
CA SER A 402 1.16 21.45 -4.43
C SER A 402 0.15 22.05 -5.41
N GLU A 403 0.62 22.36 -6.60
CA GLU A 403 -0.18 22.88 -7.70
C GLU A 403 -0.17 21.90 -8.87
N ASN A 404 -1.34 21.62 -9.41
CA ASN A 404 -1.52 20.81 -10.59
C ASN A 404 -1.28 21.68 -11.83
N LEU A 405 -0.37 21.21 -12.70
CA LEU A 405 0.05 21.89 -13.91
C LEU A 405 -0.44 21.11 -15.14
N GLY A 406 -1.07 21.81 -16.09
CA GLY A 406 -1.60 21.17 -17.28
C GLY A 406 -2.55 20.00 -16.96
N LYS A 407 -2.52 18.95 -17.78
CA LYS A 407 -3.46 17.83 -17.66
C LYS A 407 -3.10 16.88 -16.51
N GLN A 408 -1.83 16.55 -16.29
CA GLN A 408 -1.40 15.51 -15.35
C GLN A 408 -0.02 15.76 -14.72
N SER A 409 0.50 16.98 -14.78
CA SER A 409 1.76 17.35 -14.10
C SER A 409 1.48 18.06 -12.78
N ARG A 410 2.47 18.13 -11.90
CA ARG A 410 2.37 18.73 -10.58
C ARG A 410 3.71 19.28 -10.11
N LEU A 411 3.67 20.41 -9.41
CA LEU A 411 4.78 20.96 -8.64
C LEU A 411 4.36 21.09 -7.18
N GLY A 412 5.28 20.92 -6.23
CA GLY A 412 4.94 21.01 -4.83
C GLY A 412 6.12 21.37 -3.93
N ALA A 413 5.79 21.72 -2.70
CA ALA A 413 6.74 21.99 -1.63
C ALA A 413 6.24 21.43 -0.30
N LEU A 414 7.14 20.95 0.54
CA LEU A 414 6.84 20.44 1.88
C LEU A 414 7.87 21.02 2.86
N VAL A 415 7.41 21.33 4.06
CA VAL A 415 8.25 21.66 5.19
C VAL A 415 7.90 20.76 6.37
N THR A 416 8.89 20.22 7.06
CA THR A 416 8.72 19.55 8.34
C THR A 416 9.56 20.22 9.42
N VAL A 417 9.01 20.32 10.61
CA VAL A 417 9.70 20.85 11.79
C VAL A 417 9.50 19.87 12.94
N LYS A 418 10.59 19.46 13.56
CA LYS A 418 10.61 18.76 14.85
C LYS A 418 11.31 19.66 15.85
N ASN A 419 10.60 20.05 16.90
CA ASN A 419 11.14 20.87 17.98
C ASN A 419 11.04 20.10 19.30
N ASP A 420 12.16 19.89 19.94
CA ASP A 420 12.29 19.37 21.30
C ASP A 420 13.08 20.31 22.19
N SER A 421 13.23 20.01 23.47
CA SER A 421 13.83 20.91 24.47
C SER A 421 15.31 21.27 24.22
N GLY A 422 15.93 20.89 23.15
CA GLY A 422 17.35 21.15 22.88
C GLY A 422 17.73 21.26 21.42
N ASN A 423 16.79 20.96 20.52
CA ASN A 423 17.06 20.97 19.09
C ASN A 423 15.81 21.30 18.26
N THR A 424 16.01 22.01 17.18
CA THR A 424 15.00 22.14 16.12
C THR A 424 15.57 21.59 14.82
N ASN A 425 14.95 20.53 14.29
CA ASN A 425 15.24 20.01 12.96
C ASN A 425 14.18 20.54 11.99
N ILE A 426 14.63 21.15 10.91
CA ILE A 426 13.78 21.67 9.83
C ILE A 426 14.18 20.98 8.53
N VAL A 427 13.21 20.46 7.79
CA VAL A 427 13.44 19.95 6.43
C VAL A 427 12.55 20.71 5.46
N GLY A 428 13.17 21.32 4.46
CA GLY A 428 12.49 21.89 3.29
C GLY A 428 12.60 20.94 2.10
N ASN A 429 11.52 20.78 1.37
CA ASN A 429 11.44 19.97 0.15
C ASN A 429 10.75 20.74 -0.97
N VAL A 430 11.24 20.56 -2.19
CA VAL A 430 10.53 20.88 -3.44
C VAL A 430 10.48 19.63 -4.29
N ASP A 431 9.33 19.33 -4.89
CA ASP A 431 9.12 18.12 -5.68
C ASP A 431 8.24 18.39 -6.90
N GLY A 432 8.37 17.54 -7.90
CA GLY A 432 7.56 17.62 -9.10
C GLY A 432 7.29 16.26 -9.74
N PHE A 433 6.16 16.17 -10.41
CA PHE A 433 5.79 15.10 -11.31
C PHE A 433 5.42 15.71 -12.65
N ILE A 434 6.09 15.26 -13.70
CA ILE A 434 5.87 15.72 -15.07
C ILE A 434 5.44 14.50 -15.90
N ARG A 435 4.29 14.58 -16.53
CA ARG A 435 3.84 13.62 -17.51
C ARG A 435 4.01 14.23 -18.90
N PHE A 436 4.93 13.71 -19.69
CA PHE A 436 5.19 14.18 -21.02
C PHE A 436 4.12 13.68 -22.01
N ASP A 437 3.75 12.41 -21.87
CA ASP A 437 2.69 11.72 -22.60
C ASP A 437 2.19 10.51 -21.80
N GLU A 438 1.40 9.62 -22.42
CA GLU A 438 0.82 8.45 -21.75
C GLU A 438 1.88 7.45 -21.26
N ALA A 439 3.04 7.39 -21.91
CA ALA A 439 4.11 6.44 -21.60
C ALA A 439 5.24 7.03 -20.76
N HIS A 440 5.53 8.33 -20.93
CA HIS A 440 6.71 8.98 -20.38
C HIS A 440 6.38 9.86 -19.18
N SER A 441 7.07 9.68 -18.06
CA SER A 441 6.94 10.53 -16.88
C SER A 441 8.26 10.71 -16.15
N LEU A 442 8.37 11.84 -15.43
CA LEU A 442 9.50 12.19 -14.56
C LEU A 442 8.97 12.56 -13.19
N ASN A 443 9.49 11.93 -12.16
CA ASN A 443 9.29 12.29 -10.77
C ASN A 443 10.61 12.79 -10.19
N TRP A 444 10.61 13.92 -9.49
CA TRP A 444 11.83 14.48 -8.92
C TRP A 444 11.57 15.16 -7.58
N MET A 445 12.60 15.27 -6.74
CA MET A 445 12.56 15.99 -5.48
C MET A 445 13.94 16.50 -5.08
N LEU A 446 13.96 17.60 -4.36
CA LEU A 446 15.13 18.19 -3.70
C LEU A 446 14.77 18.49 -2.25
N ASN A 447 15.67 18.16 -1.34
CA ASN A 447 15.49 18.32 0.11
C ASN A 447 16.69 18.98 0.72
N VAL A 448 16.46 19.84 1.72
CA VAL A 448 17.48 20.39 2.60
C VAL A 448 17.04 20.20 4.03
N SER A 449 17.90 19.66 4.88
CA SER A 449 17.68 19.55 6.33
C SER A 449 18.64 20.47 7.08
N HIS A 450 18.16 21.05 8.18
CA HIS A 450 18.95 21.86 9.09
C HIS A 450 18.64 21.50 10.54
N ASP A 451 19.68 21.18 11.31
CA ASP A 451 19.62 20.95 12.75
C ASP A 451 20.23 22.16 13.47
N THR A 452 19.47 22.82 14.35
CA THR A 452 19.95 23.96 15.11
C THR A 452 21.03 23.55 16.12
N LYS A 453 20.93 22.34 16.69
CA LYS A 453 21.98 21.80 17.53
C LYS A 453 23.18 21.41 16.66
N GLY A 454 24.29 22.10 16.85
CA GLY A 454 25.49 21.87 16.06
C GLY A 454 25.52 22.60 14.71
N ASN A 455 24.47 23.33 14.34
CA ASN A 455 24.36 24.09 13.08
C ASN A 455 24.70 23.24 11.85
N VAL A 456 24.08 22.05 11.75
CA VAL A 456 24.38 21.05 10.71
C VAL A 456 23.35 21.14 9.59
N THR A 457 23.82 21.31 8.36
CA THR A 457 22.96 21.33 7.17
C THR A 457 23.33 20.20 6.24
N GLY A 458 22.31 19.52 5.70
CA GLY A 458 22.46 18.44 4.74
C GLY A 458 21.44 18.54 3.60
N ALA A 459 21.70 17.82 2.51
CA ALA A 459 20.85 17.82 1.33
C ALA A 459 20.62 16.41 0.82
N ALA A 460 19.45 16.19 0.22
CA ALA A 460 19.14 14.97 -0.51
C ALA A 460 18.26 15.29 -1.73
N GLY A 461 18.37 14.48 -2.77
CA GLY A 461 17.56 14.66 -3.97
C GLY A 461 17.42 13.36 -4.76
N ALA A 462 16.42 13.33 -5.62
CA ALA A 462 16.24 12.24 -6.55
C ALA A 462 15.50 12.71 -7.80
N ALA A 463 15.81 12.07 -8.93
CA ALA A 463 15.07 12.17 -10.17
C ALA A 463 14.83 10.76 -10.73
N GLN A 464 13.60 10.47 -11.14
CA GLN A 464 13.17 9.16 -11.59
C GLN A 464 12.36 9.30 -12.86
N TYR A 465 12.93 8.87 -13.97
CA TYR A 465 12.28 8.82 -15.25
C TYR A 465 11.68 7.43 -15.48
N PHE A 466 10.47 7.40 -16.03
CA PHE A 466 9.74 6.18 -16.42
C PHE A 466 9.28 6.23 -17.86
N TYR A 467 9.44 5.10 -18.53
CA TYR A 467 8.74 4.73 -19.75
C TYR A 467 7.94 3.46 -19.50
N ALA A 468 6.62 3.53 -19.63
CA ALA A 468 5.73 2.41 -19.34
C ALA A 468 4.69 2.21 -20.43
N THR A 469 4.71 1.02 -21.05
CA THR A 469 3.76 0.56 -22.07
C THR A 469 3.25 -0.83 -21.72
N ASN A 470 2.38 -1.40 -22.55
CA ASN A 470 1.94 -2.80 -22.38
C ASN A 470 3.06 -3.83 -22.54
N GLN A 471 4.16 -3.46 -23.20
CA GLN A 471 5.28 -4.36 -23.51
C GLN A 471 6.52 -4.06 -22.67
N TRP A 472 6.75 -2.80 -22.30
CA TRP A 472 7.96 -2.35 -21.65
C TRP A 472 7.68 -1.54 -20.42
N LYS A 473 8.48 -1.74 -19.36
CA LYS A 473 8.64 -0.82 -18.24
C LYS A 473 10.15 -0.55 -18.11
N ILE A 474 10.56 0.68 -18.42
CA ILE A 474 11.95 1.12 -18.34
C ILE A 474 11.99 2.29 -17.40
N TRP A 475 13.03 2.35 -16.57
CA TRP A 475 13.24 3.50 -15.69
C TRP A 475 14.71 3.80 -15.49
N TRP A 476 14.98 5.03 -15.12
CA TRP A 476 16.26 5.49 -14.64
C TRP A 476 16.02 6.33 -13.38
N THR A 477 16.60 5.90 -12.26
CA THR A 477 16.55 6.67 -11.02
C THR A 477 17.95 7.10 -10.64
N GLN A 478 18.13 8.40 -10.46
CA GLN A 478 19.33 9.03 -9.93
C GLN A 478 18.99 9.64 -8.58
N SER A 479 19.80 9.37 -7.55
CA SER A 479 19.58 9.88 -6.21
C SER A 479 20.88 10.29 -5.53
N LEU A 480 20.79 11.23 -4.59
CA LEU A 480 21.90 11.69 -3.77
C LEU A 480 21.40 11.94 -2.36
N ILE A 481 22.19 11.52 -1.36
CA ILE A 481 22.01 11.88 0.04
C ILE A 481 23.38 12.29 0.58
N SER A 482 23.52 13.53 1.04
CA SER A 482 24.73 13.98 1.69
C SER A 482 24.92 13.32 3.06
N LYS A 483 26.14 13.32 3.57
CA LYS A 483 26.49 12.75 4.88
C LYS A 483 25.70 13.36 6.03
N SER A 484 25.41 14.66 5.94
CA SER A 484 24.77 15.45 6.99
C SER A 484 23.24 15.53 6.86
N TYR A 485 22.64 14.94 5.83
CA TYR A 485 21.19 15.00 5.67
C TYR A 485 20.48 14.19 6.75
N ASN A 486 19.65 14.88 7.54
CA ASN A 486 18.90 14.30 8.66
C ASN A 486 17.42 14.70 8.62
N PRO A 487 16.52 13.90 8.05
CA PRO A 487 15.09 14.14 8.13
C PRO A 487 14.54 13.57 9.44
N ALA A 488 14.59 14.32 10.55
CA ALA A 488 14.22 13.81 11.87
C ALA A 488 12.74 13.37 12.01
N VAL A 489 11.87 13.79 11.07
CA VAL A 489 10.47 13.34 10.93
C VAL A 489 10.28 12.51 9.67
N GLY A 490 11.37 12.13 9.03
CA GLY A 490 11.39 11.41 7.77
C GLY A 490 12.09 10.06 7.88
N PHE A 491 12.49 9.52 6.74
CA PHE A 491 13.22 8.27 6.66
C PHE A 491 14.20 8.26 5.49
N THR A 492 15.40 7.78 5.74
CA THR A 492 16.39 7.44 4.72
C THR A 492 16.95 6.04 5.00
N SER A 493 17.14 5.24 3.96
CA SER A 493 17.75 3.91 4.11
C SER A 493 19.27 3.96 4.13
N ARG A 494 19.87 5.04 3.65
CA ARG A 494 21.31 5.23 3.50
C ARG A 494 21.67 6.70 3.79
N SER A 495 22.94 6.99 4.06
CA SER A 495 23.53 8.32 4.13
C SER A 495 24.84 8.36 3.36
N ASP A 496 25.30 9.54 2.98
CA ASP A 496 26.56 9.74 2.24
C ASP A 496 26.63 8.91 0.95
N VAL A 497 25.61 9.00 0.08
CA VAL A 497 25.47 8.10 -1.07
C VAL A 497 24.92 8.78 -2.30
N ILE A 498 25.47 8.41 -3.47
CA ILE A 498 24.90 8.64 -4.79
C ILE A 498 24.43 7.29 -5.31
N GLY A 499 23.16 7.20 -5.68
CA GLY A 499 22.54 5.99 -6.23
C GLY A 499 22.13 6.16 -7.68
N THR A 500 22.50 5.19 -8.53
CA THR A 500 22.08 5.09 -9.94
C THR A 500 21.43 3.74 -10.13
N THR A 501 20.10 3.72 -10.39
CA THR A 501 19.33 2.47 -10.40
C THR A 501 18.43 2.37 -11.63
N PRO A 502 19.00 2.13 -12.83
CA PRO A 502 18.21 1.84 -14.02
C PRO A 502 17.65 0.43 -14.00
N GLY A 503 16.56 0.23 -14.75
CA GLY A 503 16.00 -1.10 -14.92
C GLY A 503 15.07 -1.21 -16.11
N ILE A 504 14.85 -2.44 -16.55
CA ILE A 504 14.01 -2.78 -17.68
C ILE A 504 13.25 -4.08 -17.42
N PHE A 505 11.95 -4.08 -17.73
CA PHE A 505 11.10 -5.26 -17.88
C PHE A 505 10.56 -5.33 -19.30
N TRP A 506 10.54 -6.53 -19.86
CA TRP A 506 9.85 -6.83 -21.10
C TRP A 506 8.69 -7.79 -20.85
N PHE A 507 7.47 -7.37 -21.16
CA PHE A 507 6.24 -8.16 -20.97
C PHE A 507 5.81 -8.80 -22.28
N TYR A 508 6.29 -10.02 -22.55
CA TYR A 508 5.95 -10.73 -23.78
C TYR A 508 4.74 -11.63 -23.60
N ARG A 509 3.67 -11.34 -24.34
CA ARG A 509 2.39 -12.06 -24.34
C ARG A 509 1.98 -12.52 -25.75
N GLY A 510 2.91 -12.56 -26.70
CA GLY A 510 2.68 -12.83 -28.11
C GLY A 510 2.32 -14.28 -28.45
N LYS A 511 2.24 -14.52 -29.76
CA LYS A 511 1.90 -15.88 -30.31
C LYS A 511 2.97 -16.91 -29.99
N HIS A 512 4.23 -16.51 -29.81
CA HIS A 512 5.39 -17.38 -29.60
C HIS A 512 5.73 -17.61 -28.11
N VAL A 513 4.78 -17.33 -27.17
CA VAL A 513 4.96 -17.74 -25.78
C VAL A 513 5.02 -19.26 -25.73
N PRO A 514 6.13 -19.86 -25.22
CA PRO A 514 6.25 -21.32 -25.13
C PRO A 514 5.17 -21.87 -24.20
N PHE A 515 4.67 -23.06 -24.52
CA PHE A 515 3.62 -23.71 -23.71
C PHE A 515 2.44 -22.79 -23.40
N LYS A 516 1.90 -22.09 -24.40
CA LYS A 516 0.88 -21.03 -24.26
C LYS A 516 -0.39 -21.46 -23.48
N LYS A 517 -0.70 -22.75 -23.46
CA LYS A 517 -1.81 -23.31 -22.63
C LYS A 517 -1.52 -23.22 -21.13
N ILE A 518 -0.25 -23.16 -20.73
CA ILE A 518 0.22 -23.11 -19.32
C ILE A 518 0.75 -21.73 -18.99
N ILE A 519 1.58 -21.15 -19.88
CA ILE A 519 2.25 -19.86 -19.68
C ILE A 519 1.44 -18.75 -20.34
N ARG A 520 1.13 -17.71 -19.58
CA ARG A 520 0.40 -16.51 -20.02
C ARG A 520 1.35 -15.48 -20.62
N SER A 521 2.46 -15.20 -19.94
CA SER A 521 3.50 -14.26 -20.35
C SER A 521 4.87 -14.69 -19.89
N VAL A 522 5.88 -14.22 -20.60
CA VAL A 522 7.28 -14.30 -20.21
C VAL A 522 7.76 -12.86 -19.98
N GLU A 523 8.34 -12.59 -18.81
CA GLU A 523 8.63 -11.23 -18.35
C GLU A 523 10.10 -11.11 -17.89
N PRO A 524 11.10 -11.23 -18.82
CA PRO A 524 12.50 -11.07 -18.45
C PRO A 524 12.78 -9.64 -18.01
N SER A 525 13.76 -9.51 -17.10
CA SER A 525 14.13 -8.20 -16.56
C SER A 525 15.60 -8.11 -16.23
N LEU A 526 16.10 -6.86 -16.25
CA LEU A 526 17.41 -6.46 -15.78
C LEU A 526 17.24 -5.28 -14.83
N LEU A 527 17.74 -5.42 -13.62
CA LEU A 527 17.80 -4.39 -12.59
C LEU A 527 19.27 -4.08 -12.33
N VAL A 528 19.66 -2.83 -12.34
CA VAL A 528 21.05 -2.43 -12.11
C VAL A 528 21.07 -1.44 -10.95
N GLU A 529 21.99 -1.65 -10.02
CA GLU A 529 22.19 -0.73 -8.91
C GLU A 529 23.67 -0.41 -8.77
N PHE A 530 23.99 0.88 -8.80
CA PHE A 530 25.29 1.41 -8.44
C PHE A 530 25.13 2.40 -7.31
N TYR A 531 25.94 2.24 -6.28
CA TYR A 531 26.00 3.18 -5.16
C TYR A 531 27.45 3.60 -4.95
N HIS A 532 27.66 4.93 -4.98
CA HIS A 532 28.94 5.55 -4.68
C HIS A 532 28.82 6.35 -3.39
N GLN A 533 29.87 6.40 -2.60
CA GLN A 533 29.96 7.28 -1.46
C GLN A 533 29.99 8.75 -1.97
N ALA A 534 29.04 9.57 -1.49
CA ALA A 534 28.89 10.93 -2.01
C ALA A 534 30.09 11.83 -1.69
N SER A 535 30.70 11.66 -0.50
CA SER A 535 31.85 12.45 -0.03
C SER A 535 33.17 12.10 -0.72
N THR A 536 33.34 10.89 -1.24
CA THR A 536 34.62 10.40 -1.80
C THR A 536 34.54 9.95 -3.25
N GLY A 537 33.33 9.75 -3.79
CA GLY A 537 33.11 9.17 -5.12
C GLY A 537 33.42 7.67 -5.23
N ARG A 538 33.81 7.00 -4.11
CA ARG A 538 34.17 5.58 -4.11
C ARG A 538 32.95 4.71 -4.37
N LEU A 539 33.07 3.69 -5.24
CA LEU A 539 32.06 2.66 -5.43
C LEU A 539 31.92 1.83 -4.14
N ILE A 540 30.72 1.84 -3.53
CA ILE A 540 30.43 1.08 -2.30
C ILE A 540 29.52 -0.11 -2.55
N GLU A 541 28.73 -0.11 -3.63
CA GLU A 541 27.90 -1.25 -3.98
C GLU A 541 27.58 -1.26 -5.48
N ARG A 542 27.58 -2.42 -6.08
CA ARG A 542 27.15 -2.66 -7.45
C ARG A 542 26.43 -4.01 -7.49
N SER A 543 25.23 -4.04 -8.02
CA SER A 543 24.49 -5.29 -8.22
C SER A 543 23.75 -5.31 -9.57
N TYR A 544 23.57 -6.52 -10.09
CA TYR A 544 22.85 -6.78 -11.34
C TYR A 544 21.79 -7.85 -11.08
N GLY A 545 20.52 -7.47 -11.00
CA GLY A 545 19.41 -8.40 -10.89
C GLY A 545 19.02 -8.91 -12.27
N LEU A 546 19.56 -10.06 -12.66
CA LEU A 546 19.30 -10.71 -13.95
C LEU A 546 18.17 -11.72 -13.81
N SER A 547 17.03 -11.46 -14.41
CA SER A 547 15.91 -12.39 -14.49
C SER A 547 15.64 -12.78 -15.93
N PRO A 548 16.29 -13.85 -16.46
CA PRO A 548 16.11 -14.25 -17.85
C PRO A 548 14.71 -14.78 -18.13
N PHE A 549 14.05 -15.34 -17.13
CA PHE A 549 12.67 -15.78 -17.23
C PHE A 549 11.91 -15.51 -15.93
N TRP A 550 10.82 -14.82 -16.09
CA TRP A 550 9.74 -14.69 -15.12
C TRP A 550 8.47 -15.07 -15.85
N LEU A 551 7.79 -16.10 -15.39
CA LEU A 551 6.66 -16.73 -16.08
C LEU A 551 5.39 -16.46 -15.31
N MET A 552 4.41 -15.82 -15.95
CA MET A 552 3.05 -15.78 -15.43
C MET A 552 2.27 -16.95 -16.00
N LEU A 553 1.58 -17.69 -15.16
CA LEU A 553 0.84 -18.88 -15.56
C LEU A 553 -0.63 -18.56 -15.89
N GLN A 554 -1.23 -19.30 -16.81
CA GLN A 554 -2.66 -19.20 -17.12
C GLN A 554 -3.55 -19.48 -15.89
N SER A 555 -3.06 -20.32 -14.99
CA SER A 555 -3.72 -20.63 -13.70
C SER A 555 -3.73 -19.45 -12.71
N GLY A 556 -3.02 -18.34 -12.98
CA GLY A 556 -2.86 -17.21 -12.07
C GLY A 556 -1.63 -17.30 -11.15
N GLY A 557 -0.88 -18.40 -11.21
CA GLY A 557 0.40 -18.55 -10.51
C GLY A 557 1.56 -17.91 -11.27
N PHE A 558 2.75 -17.99 -10.72
CA PHE A 558 4.00 -17.51 -11.32
C PHE A 558 5.20 -18.37 -10.93
N MET A 559 6.23 -18.33 -11.76
CA MET A 559 7.56 -18.88 -11.49
C MET A 559 8.62 -17.92 -12.01
N GLY A 560 9.73 -17.81 -11.30
CA GLY A 560 10.82 -16.94 -11.75
C GLY A 560 12.16 -17.29 -11.13
N HIS A 561 13.22 -16.82 -11.75
CA HIS A 561 14.58 -16.91 -11.24
C HIS A 561 15.28 -15.58 -11.41
N ILE A 562 15.99 -15.15 -10.38
CA ILE A 562 16.82 -13.96 -10.39
C ILE A 562 18.22 -14.35 -9.95
N MET A 563 19.24 -14.00 -10.72
CA MET A 563 20.63 -14.06 -10.35
C MET A 563 21.13 -12.66 -10.04
N THR A 564 21.80 -12.49 -8.90
CA THR A 564 22.25 -11.16 -8.44
C THR A 564 23.74 -11.22 -8.08
N PRO A 565 24.67 -11.08 -9.06
CA PRO A 565 26.07 -10.80 -8.75
C PRO A 565 26.17 -9.41 -8.10
N THR A 566 26.89 -9.37 -6.98
CA THR A 566 26.98 -8.16 -6.14
C THR A 566 28.45 -7.92 -5.75
N TYR A 567 28.92 -6.69 -5.91
CA TYR A 567 30.08 -6.13 -5.24
C TYR A 567 29.61 -5.23 -4.11
N GLN A 568 30.19 -5.39 -2.91
CA GLN A 568 29.88 -4.53 -1.78
C GLN A 568 31.15 -4.19 -1.00
N TYR A 569 31.32 -2.90 -0.72
CA TYR A 569 32.34 -2.39 0.20
C TYR A 569 31.66 -1.97 1.49
N LEU A 570 32.03 -2.64 2.58
CA LEU A 570 31.59 -2.29 3.93
C LEU A 570 32.60 -1.32 4.54
N THR A 571 32.14 -0.11 4.88
CA THR A 571 32.94 0.92 5.58
C THR A 571 33.09 0.57 7.06
N GLU A 572 32.13 -0.16 7.62
CA GLU A 572 32.08 -0.54 9.03
C GLU A 572 31.65 -2.02 9.15
N PRO A 573 32.02 -2.69 10.25
CA PRO A 573 31.54 -4.04 10.54
C PRO A 573 30.01 -4.07 10.63
N PHE A 574 29.42 -5.17 10.20
CA PHE A 574 27.98 -5.38 10.16
C PHE A 574 27.65 -6.76 10.73
N SER A 575 26.57 -6.89 11.50
CA SER A 575 26.24 -8.12 12.23
C SER A 575 24.81 -8.59 11.97
N PRO A 576 24.50 -9.16 10.76
CA PRO A 576 23.17 -9.69 10.47
C PRO A 576 22.87 -10.89 11.37
N LEU A 577 21.77 -10.81 12.10
CA LEU A 577 21.33 -11.89 13.01
C LEU A 577 22.48 -12.41 13.91
N GLY A 578 23.33 -11.49 14.41
CA GLY A 578 24.44 -11.81 15.29
C GLY A 578 25.69 -12.42 14.62
N VAL A 579 25.75 -12.53 13.28
CA VAL A 579 26.93 -12.98 12.53
C VAL A 579 27.78 -11.78 12.14
N LYS A 580 28.92 -11.56 12.82
CA LYS A 580 29.80 -10.41 12.58
C LYS A 580 30.58 -10.55 11.28
N ILE A 581 30.43 -9.58 10.38
CA ILE A 581 31.16 -9.44 9.12
C ILE A 581 32.03 -8.20 9.22
N ASN A 582 33.34 -8.30 8.90
CA ASN A 582 34.25 -7.17 8.96
C ASN A 582 33.99 -6.13 7.84
N ALA A 583 34.51 -4.92 8.07
CA ALA A 583 34.68 -3.94 6.99
C ALA A 583 35.60 -4.52 5.91
N GLY A 584 35.38 -4.15 4.64
CA GLY A 584 36.17 -4.64 3.52
C GLY A 584 35.36 -4.80 2.23
N SER A 585 36.02 -5.31 1.19
CA SER A 585 35.43 -5.53 -0.13
C SER A 585 35.00 -6.97 -0.30
N TYR A 586 33.79 -7.15 -0.80
CA TYR A 586 33.21 -8.48 -1.01
C TYR A 586 32.60 -8.60 -2.39
N ASN A 587 32.80 -9.73 -3.05
CA ASN A 587 32.10 -10.14 -4.26
C ASN A 587 31.35 -11.42 -3.98
N TYR A 588 30.07 -11.43 -4.25
CA TYR A 588 29.23 -12.60 -4.04
C TYR A 588 28.07 -12.64 -5.04
N THR A 589 27.53 -13.83 -5.26
CA THR A 589 26.38 -14.01 -6.16
C THR A 589 25.28 -14.75 -5.43
N ARG A 590 24.08 -14.16 -5.47
CA ARG A 590 22.85 -14.75 -4.96
C ARG A 590 21.99 -15.23 -6.12
N HIS A 591 21.35 -16.38 -5.94
CA HIS A 591 20.31 -16.88 -6.83
C HIS A 591 19.00 -16.93 -6.03
N ALA A 592 17.93 -16.42 -6.59
CA ALA A 592 16.60 -16.50 -5.99
C ALA A 592 15.64 -17.18 -6.96
N VAL A 593 14.96 -18.22 -6.49
CA VAL A 593 13.90 -18.92 -7.21
C VAL A 593 12.57 -18.59 -6.55
N TYR A 594 11.59 -18.23 -7.34
CA TYR A 594 10.25 -17.87 -6.90
C TYR A 594 9.23 -18.82 -7.51
N TRP A 595 8.28 -19.26 -6.70
CA TRP A 595 7.16 -20.04 -7.18
C TRP A 595 5.91 -19.72 -6.34
N GLY A 596 4.84 -19.31 -7.01
CA GLY A 596 3.59 -19.00 -6.36
C GLY A 596 2.40 -19.59 -7.13
N SER A 597 1.43 -20.08 -6.39
CA SER A 597 0.14 -20.51 -6.92
C SER A 597 -0.83 -19.32 -7.03
N ASP A 598 -1.98 -19.55 -7.67
CA ASP A 598 -3.08 -18.58 -7.70
C ASP A 598 -3.62 -18.32 -6.27
N GLY A 599 -3.49 -17.09 -5.79
CA GLY A 599 -3.94 -16.66 -4.47
C GLY A 599 -5.45 -16.62 -4.28
N SER A 600 -6.24 -16.77 -5.33
CA SER A 600 -7.71 -16.82 -5.27
C SER A 600 -8.27 -18.23 -4.98
N LYS A 601 -7.39 -19.25 -4.94
CA LYS A 601 -7.79 -20.63 -4.64
C LYS A 601 -7.91 -20.85 -3.14
N LYS A 602 -8.74 -21.81 -2.75
CA LYS A 602 -8.92 -22.24 -1.35
C LYS A 602 -7.62 -22.66 -0.66
N VAL A 603 -6.67 -23.18 -1.41
CA VAL A 603 -5.30 -23.46 -0.98
C VAL A 603 -4.37 -22.76 -1.94
N SER A 604 -3.51 -21.90 -1.39
CA SER A 604 -2.51 -21.20 -2.17
C SER A 604 -1.19 -21.13 -1.39
N PHE A 605 -0.07 -21.04 -2.12
CA PHE A 605 1.23 -20.94 -1.53
C PHE A 605 2.12 -19.96 -2.30
N ASN A 606 3.11 -19.44 -1.61
CA ASN A 606 4.25 -18.72 -2.18
C ASN A 606 5.53 -19.27 -1.56
N TRP A 607 6.49 -19.57 -2.39
CA TRP A 607 7.81 -20.00 -2.01
C TRP A 607 8.87 -19.14 -2.68
N ASN A 608 9.87 -18.75 -1.88
CA ASN A 608 11.06 -18.07 -2.34
C ASN A 608 12.27 -18.77 -1.70
N GLY A 609 13.15 -19.30 -2.52
CA GLY A 609 14.41 -19.92 -2.11
C GLY A 609 15.58 -19.11 -2.64
N GLU A 610 16.43 -18.58 -1.74
CA GLU A 610 17.65 -17.88 -2.11
C GLU A 610 18.87 -18.69 -1.68
N TYR A 611 19.85 -18.79 -2.54
CA TYR A 611 21.08 -19.52 -2.27
C TYR A 611 22.29 -18.85 -2.96
N GLY A 612 23.47 -19.22 -2.53
CA GLY A 612 24.72 -18.73 -3.11
C GLY A 612 25.71 -18.22 -2.08
N THR A 613 26.71 -17.52 -2.58
CA THR A 613 27.74 -16.89 -1.73
C THR A 613 27.13 -15.67 -1.02
N TYR A 614 27.66 -15.34 0.16
CA TYR A 614 27.23 -14.22 0.98
C TYR A 614 28.44 -13.75 1.80
N TYR A 615 28.95 -12.58 1.43
CA TYR A 615 30.23 -12.04 1.89
C TYR A 615 31.35 -13.07 1.74
N ASN A 616 31.95 -13.54 2.85
CA ASN A 616 33.04 -14.52 2.86
C ASN A 616 32.58 -15.99 3.02
N GLY A 617 31.27 -16.25 3.07
CA GLY A 617 30.73 -17.61 3.23
C GLY A 617 29.52 -17.85 2.30
N LYS A 618 28.53 -18.61 2.78
CA LYS A 618 27.29 -18.92 2.05
C LYS A 618 26.08 -18.67 2.94
N LEU A 619 24.99 -18.20 2.33
CA LEU A 619 23.69 -18.05 2.97
C LEU A 619 22.61 -18.69 2.10
N ASN A 620 21.85 -19.61 2.68
CA ASN A 620 20.61 -20.08 2.07
C ASN A 620 19.43 -19.55 2.87
N THR A 621 18.50 -18.91 2.18
CA THR A 621 17.27 -18.37 2.77
C THR A 621 16.08 -19.06 2.12
N THR A 622 15.14 -19.55 2.92
CA THR A 622 13.88 -20.12 2.44
C THR A 622 12.74 -19.34 3.09
N ASN A 623 11.86 -18.80 2.26
CA ASN A 623 10.61 -18.20 2.67
C ASN A 623 9.47 -19.02 2.07
N PHE A 624 8.59 -19.54 2.92
CA PHE A 624 7.41 -20.27 2.50
C PHE A 624 6.18 -19.71 3.21
N SER A 625 5.12 -19.51 2.47
CA SER A 625 3.81 -19.19 3.03
C SER A 625 2.72 -19.99 2.36
N MET A 626 1.78 -20.49 3.14
CA MET A 626 0.63 -21.26 2.68
C MET A 626 -0.64 -20.70 3.32
N LEU A 627 -1.63 -20.43 2.48
CA LEU A 627 -2.97 -20.06 2.90
C LEU A 627 -3.93 -21.22 2.63
N VAL A 628 -4.73 -21.57 3.63
CA VAL A 628 -5.85 -22.48 3.53
C VAL A 628 -7.14 -21.76 3.92
N ALA A 629 -8.05 -21.56 2.98
CA ALA A 629 -9.34 -20.90 3.16
C ALA A 629 -10.45 -21.75 2.57
N PRO A 630 -10.93 -22.78 3.29
CA PRO A 630 -11.93 -23.71 2.79
C PRO A 630 -13.27 -23.02 2.49
N ILE A 631 -13.59 -22.03 3.30
CA ILE A 631 -14.74 -21.11 3.17
C ILE A 631 -14.32 -19.70 3.53
N PRO A 632 -15.02 -18.63 3.06
CA PRO A 632 -14.64 -17.24 3.35
C PRO A 632 -14.68 -16.86 4.85
N HIS A 633 -15.38 -17.67 5.68
CA HIS A 633 -15.46 -17.48 7.13
C HIS A 633 -14.17 -17.89 7.86
N VAL A 634 -13.36 -18.78 7.28
CA VAL A 634 -12.20 -19.37 7.95
C VAL A 634 -11.00 -19.33 7.02
N SER A 635 -9.91 -18.73 7.49
CA SER A 635 -8.62 -18.81 6.83
C SER A 635 -7.49 -19.08 7.82
N ILE A 636 -6.54 -19.90 7.41
CA ILE A 636 -5.32 -20.20 8.16
C ILE A 636 -4.14 -19.90 7.25
N THR A 637 -3.20 -19.10 7.74
CA THR A 637 -1.95 -18.79 7.02
C THR A 637 -0.77 -19.24 7.85
N GLY A 638 -0.02 -20.19 7.35
CA GLY A 638 1.30 -20.59 7.87
C GLY A 638 2.41 -19.86 7.13
N ARG A 639 3.44 -19.39 7.84
CA ARG A 639 4.66 -18.82 7.26
C ARG A 639 5.88 -19.40 7.91
N TYR A 640 6.91 -19.62 7.12
CA TYR A 640 8.20 -20.12 7.56
C TYR A 640 9.31 -19.36 6.85
N ASN A 641 10.25 -18.84 7.63
CA ASN A 641 11.49 -18.27 7.14
C ASN A 641 12.66 -19.00 7.81
N ARG A 642 13.61 -19.49 7.00
CA ARG A 642 14.85 -20.10 7.48
C ARG A 642 16.04 -19.43 6.82
N ASN A 643 17.00 -19.04 7.65
CA ASN A 643 18.31 -18.56 7.22
C ASN A 643 19.39 -19.53 7.70
N THR A 644 20.12 -20.11 6.76
CA THR A 644 21.22 -21.06 7.01
C THR A 644 22.52 -20.40 6.62
N PHE A 645 23.28 -19.94 7.59
CA PHE A 645 24.66 -19.47 7.44
C PHE A 645 25.62 -20.64 7.41
N LYS A 646 26.60 -20.59 6.50
CA LYS A 646 27.69 -21.57 6.38
C LYS A 646 29.01 -20.83 6.23
N ASN A 647 29.87 -20.94 7.24
CA ASN A 647 31.22 -20.34 7.29
C ASN A 647 31.22 -18.84 6.99
N VAL A 648 30.25 -18.07 7.58
CA VAL A 648 30.10 -16.63 7.36
C VAL A 648 30.72 -15.85 8.51
N GLY A 649 31.27 -14.69 8.18
CA GLY A 649 31.78 -13.72 9.13
C GLY A 649 33.16 -14.07 9.70
N VAL A 650 33.55 -13.31 10.72
CA VAL A 650 34.87 -13.36 11.34
C VAL A 650 35.17 -14.73 11.96
N ASN A 651 34.14 -15.36 12.55
CA ASN A 651 34.25 -16.61 13.28
C ASN A 651 33.88 -17.83 12.43
N ASN A 652 33.79 -17.72 11.11
CA ASN A 652 33.32 -18.78 10.22
C ASN A 652 32.01 -19.42 10.72
N THR A 653 31.07 -18.58 11.14
CA THR A 653 29.85 -19.01 11.80
C THR A 653 28.96 -19.84 10.87
N SER A 654 28.55 -21.00 11.40
CA SER A 654 27.53 -21.86 10.76
C SER A 654 26.36 -22.02 11.71
N LYS A 655 25.20 -21.49 11.36
CA LYS A 655 23.96 -21.57 12.18
C LYS A 655 22.73 -21.51 11.35
N ASN A 656 21.64 -22.07 11.90
CA ASN A 656 20.30 -21.96 11.35
C ASN A 656 19.48 -21.01 12.24
N ILE A 657 18.72 -20.15 11.60
CA ILE A 657 17.77 -19.26 12.26
C ILE A 657 16.41 -19.44 11.60
N ASP A 658 15.44 -19.82 12.42
CA ASP A 658 14.07 -20.13 12.00
C ASP A 658 13.08 -19.13 12.59
N LEU A 659 12.12 -18.73 11.76
CA LEU A 659 11.00 -17.90 12.16
C LEU A 659 9.71 -18.55 11.65
N TRP A 660 8.88 -19.02 12.58
CA TRP A 660 7.59 -19.63 12.30
C TRP A 660 6.48 -18.68 12.63
N SER A 661 5.45 -18.64 11.83
CA SER A 661 4.21 -17.99 12.23
C SER A 661 2.99 -18.72 11.69
N ILE A 662 1.94 -18.74 12.49
CA ILE A 662 0.62 -19.20 12.10
C ILE A 662 -0.40 -18.13 12.45
N GLU A 663 -1.29 -17.83 11.52
CA GLU A 663 -2.40 -16.90 11.72
C GLU A 663 -3.70 -17.60 11.34
N GLY A 664 -4.63 -17.67 12.28
CA GLY A 664 -6.00 -18.12 12.08
C GLY A 664 -6.95 -16.95 12.09
N ARG A 665 -7.88 -16.90 11.16
CA ARG A 665 -8.97 -15.93 11.13
C ARG A 665 -10.29 -16.67 11.06
N PHE A 666 -11.20 -16.27 11.94
CA PHE A 666 -12.61 -16.63 11.88
C PHE A 666 -13.44 -15.37 11.73
N ALA A 667 -14.31 -15.30 10.74
CA ALA A 667 -15.21 -14.18 10.51
C ALA A 667 -16.66 -14.70 10.46
N ALA A 668 -17.47 -14.37 11.44
CA ALA A 668 -18.91 -14.69 11.43
C ALA A 668 -19.61 -13.95 10.28
N ASN A 669 -19.18 -12.74 10.01
CA ASN A 669 -19.58 -11.88 8.89
C ASN A 669 -18.48 -10.79 8.68
N PRO A 670 -18.58 -9.89 7.69
CA PRO A 670 -17.58 -8.85 7.47
C PRO A 670 -17.33 -7.92 8.67
N ARG A 671 -18.28 -7.84 9.62
CA ARG A 671 -18.24 -6.93 10.77
C ARG A 671 -17.74 -7.58 12.07
N LEU A 672 -17.78 -8.92 12.19
CA LEU A 672 -17.36 -9.62 13.41
C LEU A 672 -16.29 -10.66 13.07
N GLN A 673 -15.08 -10.43 13.55
CA GLN A 673 -13.91 -11.22 13.26
C GLN A 673 -13.09 -11.53 14.51
N LEU A 674 -12.58 -12.75 14.59
CA LEU A 674 -11.59 -13.20 15.56
C LEU A 674 -10.31 -13.58 14.80
N ILE A 675 -9.17 -13.03 15.22
CA ILE A 675 -7.87 -13.29 14.62
C ILE A 675 -6.96 -13.81 15.72
N GLY A 676 -6.33 -14.96 15.48
CA GLY A 676 -5.29 -15.51 16.34
C GLY A 676 -3.97 -15.56 15.58
N PHE A 677 -2.88 -15.15 16.19
CA PHE A 677 -1.55 -15.15 15.62
C PHE A 677 -0.56 -15.72 16.63
N TYR A 678 0.30 -16.62 16.16
CA TYR A 678 1.44 -17.14 16.90
C TYR A 678 2.70 -17.00 16.08
N GLN A 679 3.82 -16.61 16.72
CA GLN A 679 5.11 -16.51 16.08
C GLN A 679 6.23 -16.99 17.03
N ARG A 680 7.15 -17.78 16.52
CA ARG A 680 8.37 -18.20 17.21
C ARG A 680 9.59 -17.83 16.39
N ASN A 681 10.56 -17.17 17.04
CA ASN A 681 11.85 -16.81 16.45
C ASN A 681 12.98 -17.48 17.24
N THR A 682 13.82 -18.27 16.56
CA THR A 682 14.95 -18.96 17.21
C THR A 682 16.15 -18.04 17.46
N ASP A 683 16.26 -16.90 16.76
CA ASP A 683 17.34 -15.93 16.99
C ASP A 683 17.12 -15.17 18.31
N THR A 684 15.92 -14.65 18.53
CA THR A 684 15.55 -13.96 19.77
C THR A 684 15.05 -14.90 20.86
N GLN A 685 14.86 -16.18 20.55
CA GLN A 685 14.26 -17.20 21.40
C GLN A 685 12.91 -16.75 21.99
N ALA A 686 12.16 -15.95 21.24
CA ALA A 686 10.90 -15.37 21.66
C ALA A 686 9.69 -16.07 21.04
N ASN A 687 8.65 -16.26 21.85
CA ASN A 687 7.31 -16.64 21.42
C ASN A 687 6.37 -15.42 21.55
N ASN A 688 5.64 -15.12 20.49
CA ASN A 688 4.65 -14.05 20.47
C ASN A 688 3.27 -14.62 20.16
N TYR A 689 2.29 -14.25 20.95
CA TYR A 689 0.88 -14.57 20.76
C TYR A 689 0.09 -13.29 20.66
N ASN A 690 -0.85 -13.22 19.73
CA ASN A 690 -1.81 -12.14 19.62
C ASN A 690 -3.18 -12.75 19.33
N ILE A 691 -4.18 -12.41 20.10
CA ILE A 691 -5.57 -12.77 19.85
C ILE A 691 -6.38 -11.48 19.85
N ARG A 692 -7.13 -11.25 18.77
CA ARG A 692 -7.92 -10.05 18.60
C ARG A 692 -9.34 -10.36 18.16
N LEU A 693 -10.31 -9.91 18.94
CA LEU A 693 -11.71 -9.80 18.55
C LEU A 693 -11.96 -8.38 18.04
N SER A 694 -12.57 -8.26 16.86
CA SER A 694 -12.97 -6.99 16.25
C SER A 694 -14.43 -7.07 15.86
N TRP A 695 -15.26 -6.19 16.41
CA TRP A 695 -16.68 -6.10 16.12
C TRP A 695 -17.07 -4.68 15.71
N GLU A 696 -17.43 -4.51 14.45
CA GLU A 696 -18.06 -3.30 13.93
C GLU A 696 -19.57 -3.39 14.21
N TYR A 697 -20.01 -2.92 15.40
CA TYR A 697 -21.40 -3.01 15.81
C TYR A 697 -22.32 -1.99 15.10
N GLN A 698 -21.72 -0.89 14.64
CA GLN A 698 -22.32 0.09 13.73
C GLN A 698 -21.26 0.54 12.71
N PRO A 699 -21.63 1.13 11.56
CA PRO A 699 -20.65 1.60 10.59
C PRO A 699 -19.57 2.47 11.24
N LEU A 700 -18.31 2.08 11.09
CA LEU A 700 -17.12 2.73 11.65
C LEU A 700 -17.12 2.89 13.19
N SER A 701 -17.94 2.11 13.90
CA SER A 701 -17.99 2.04 15.37
C SER A 701 -17.60 0.64 15.83
N PHE A 702 -16.58 0.52 16.68
CA PHE A 702 -15.92 -0.74 16.94
C PHE A 702 -15.82 -1.08 18.43
N ILE A 703 -15.87 -2.38 18.70
CA ILE A 703 -15.37 -2.98 19.94
C ILE A 703 -14.17 -3.85 19.58
N TYR A 704 -13.04 -3.59 20.26
CA TYR A 704 -11.84 -4.39 20.17
C TYR A 704 -11.51 -5.02 21.51
N ILE A 705 -11.17 -6.31 21.52
CA ILE A 705 -10.54 -6.98 22.64
C ILE A 705 -9.26 -7.60 22.11
N VAL A 706 -8.13 -7.21 22.66
CA VAL A 706 -6.80 -7.63 22.18
C VAL A 706 -6.02 -8.20 23.34
N PHE A 707 -5.54 -9.42 23.20
CA PHE A 707 -4.61 -10.07 24.12
C PHE A 707 -3.28 -10.31 23.39
N ASN A 708 -2.20 -9.76 23.93
CA ASN A 708 -0.85 -9.96 23.47
C ASN A 708 -0.05 -10.65 24.58
N LYS A 709 0.68 -11.69 24.23
CA LYS A 709 1.63 -12.34 25.13
C LYS A 709 2.96 -12.50 24.42
N ARG A 710 4.04 -12.16 25.12
CA ARG A 710 5.41 -12.33 24.64
C ARG A 710 6.24 -13.04 25.71
N GLU A 711 6.89 -14.11 25.33
CA GLU A 711 7.76 -14.90 26.16
C GLU A 711 9.19 -14.87 25.62
N PHE A 712 10.15 -14.69 26.51
CA PHE A 712 11.58 -14.68 26.20
C PHE A 712 12.25 -15.86 26.88
N GLN A 713 12.98 -16.66 26.13
CA GLN A 713 13.70 -17.83 26.67
C GLN A 713 15.18 -17.54 26.97
N SER A 714 15.72 -16.39 26.56
CA SER A 714 17.14 -16.08 26.67
C SER A 714 17.42 -15.06 27.77
N THR A 715 18.41 -15.37 28.60
CA THR A 715 18.98 -14.49 29.64
C THR A 715 20.03 -13.50 29.11
N THR A 716 20.32 -13.53 27.82
CA THR A 716 21.36 -12.68 27.18
C THR A 716 20.91 -11.25 26.84
N ARG A 717 19.66 -10.91 27.11
CA ARG A 717 19.15 -9.55 26.92
C ARG A 717 19.45 -8.65 28.13
N LEU A 718 19.72 -7.40 27.86
CA LEU A 718 19.75 -6.31 28.85
C LEU A 718 18.37 -6.10 29.54
N ASP A 719 17.33 -6.75 29.04
CA ASP A 719 15.97 -6.68 29.58
C ASP A 719 15.77 -7.73 30.67
N THR A 720 15.33 -7.28 31.84
CA THR A 720 15.07 -8.12 33.01
C THR A 720 13.74 -8.89 32.92
N ARG A 721 12.99 -8.75 31.81
CA ARG A 721 11.66 -9.36 31.62
C ARG A 721 11.78 -10.71 30.94
N SER A 722 11.08 -11.73 31.46
CA SER A 722 10.92 -13.05 30.85
C SER A 722 9.57 -13.25 30.15
N GLN A 723 8.56 -12.48 30.51
CA GLN A 723 7.21 -12.53 29.94
C GLN A 723 6.52 -11.17 30.04
N GLU A 724 5.74 -10.85 29.01
CA GLU A 724 4.88 -9.68 28.93
C GLU A 724 3.48 -10.13 28.48
N ASP A 725 2.46 -9.80 29.26
CA ASP A 725 1.05 -10.03 28.94
C ASP A 725 0.36 -8.67 28.88
N HIS A 726 -0.37 -8.37 27.80
CA HIS A 726 -1.13 -7.16 27.61
C HIS A 726 -2.56 -7.51 27.21
N LEU A 727 -3.54 -7.12 28.01
CA LEU A 727 -4.96 -7.22 27.69
C LEU A 727 -5.51 -5.81 27.50
N ILE A 728 -6.15 -5.59 26.36
CA ILE A 728 -6.70 -4.29 26.00
C ILE A 728 -8.15 -4.47 25.56
N ALA A 729 -9.05 -3.65 26.10
CA ALA A 729 -10.41 -3.53 25.61
C ALA A 729 -10.67 -2.08 25.21
N LYS A 730 -11.20 -1.88 24.01
CA LYS A 730 -11.49 -0.54 23.45
C LYS A 730 -12.89 -0.54 22.83
N ILE A 731 -13.65 0.50 23.14
CA ILE A 731 -14.89 0.81 22.43
C ILE A 731 -14.80 2.19 21.80
N SER A 732 -15.20 2.30 20.53
CA SER A 732 -15.32 3.58 19.84
C SER A 732 -16.71 3.70 19.21
N TYR A 733 -17.22 4.92 19.16
CA TYR A 733 -18.54 5.24 18.60
C TYR A 733 -18.43 6.41 17.63
N LEU A 734 -18.81 6.20 16.38
CA LEU A 734 -18.86 7.26 15.38
C LEU A 734 -20.27 7.87 15.31
N ARG A 735 -20.34 9.18 15.42
CA ARG A 735 -21.55 9.94 15.13
C ARG A 735 -21.26 10.95 14.03
N GLN A 736 -22.10 10.96 13.02
CA GLN A 736 -22.11 11.95 11.94
C GLN A 736 -23.24 12.94 12.20
N LEU A 737 -22.92 14.24 12.23
CA LEU A 737 -23.85 15.35 12.43
C LEU A 737 -24.23 16.00 11.09
#